data_39d6be2f9bcffe32088bdf807f909189
#
_entry.id   39d6be2f9bcffe32088bdf807f909189
#
_cell.length_a   1.000
_cell.length_b   1.000
_cell.length_c   1.000
_cell.angle_alpha   90.00
_cell.angle_beta   90.00
_cell.angle_gamma   90.00
#
_symmetry.space_group_name_H-M   'P 1'
#
loop_
_entity.id
_entity.type
_entity.pdbx_description
1 polymer ?
#
loop_
_entity_poly.entity_id
_entity_poly.type
_entity_poly.pdbx_seq_one_letter_code
_entity_poly.pdbx_strand_id
1 'polypeptide(L)'
;MVAGLALVVSAATGHGAKEKDPPPSALRAQIDVANEKVRRALVRIRVVSTEFRDGREVKMQEVGSGVIITKDGYLVTNHHVAGHAARMFCTLWNREEIEAELIGTDPLTDISVIKLKPAKPREFTPASFGDSSALRVGDSVLAMGSPMALSQSVTLGIISNTEMVLPRFWGSAGRFQLDGEDVGALVRWIGHDAAIYGGNSGGPLVNLRGEIVGINEISYGLSGAIPGNLVKSVAQQLIAHGKVERSWLGIDSQPLFKEWPEEKGLLVAGVWEDSPAAKGGLKAGDLLLSLAGKPINVRFDEQMPDFMALTTSLPLGRPISAVVKREGQEITLSMTPIERGEIYPKQREFNHWGLTARDFSFLLAKEMKRTNLDGVLVTSVRPGGPAGEAKPAMERGDVLVDINGTPVKSVKDLAERTRTISEGQTEPVPVIATFERRAARYLAVVRVGVEEEKDPGLEVTKAWLPVEMRVISREIARQLGRPDLKGFYLTRVYPDSTAEKAGLKPGDFILALDGEKLTASGPENQDELEILIRQYDVGKTVELSVLRDKKEMKIVVELVRSPRLRREMKKYRNDEFEFTARNVSFFDSAEQQWDESQEGALIEEVKPGSWAELANLYAGDLVVEVDGQPVGNVDALRLAMEKIAVARKPAVVMKVMRGIHSAYLEFEPDWKH
;
A
#
# COMPACT_ATOMS: atom_id res chain seq x y z
N MET A 1 -46.49 -28.33 27.92
CA MET A 1 -47.00 -29.18 26.83
C MET A 1 -46.14 -28.91 25.61
N VAL A 2 -45.19 -29.81 25.33
CA VAL A 2 -44.29 -29.75 24.17
C VAL A 2 -44.77 -30.85 23.23
N ALA A 3 -45.26 -30.46 22.06
CA ALA A 3 -45.67 -31.41 21.02
C ALA A 3 -44.48 -31.69 20.11
N GLY A 4 -43.97 -32.93 20.15
CA GLY A 4 -42.91 -33.38 19.25
C GLY A 4 -43.50 -33.72 17.88
N LEU A 5 -42.88 -33.18 16.83
CA LEU A 5 -43.20 -33.54 15.44
C LEU A 5 -42.14 -34.60 14.97
N ALA A 6 -42.59 -35.82 14.79
CA ALA A 6 -41.76 -36.89 14.24
C ALA A 6 -41.74 -36.77 12.71
N LEU A 7 -40.57 -36.56 12.15
CA LEU A 7 -40.33 -36.62 10.68
C LEU A 7 -40.17 -38.08 10.25
N VAL A 8 -41.10 -38.59 9.49
CA VAL A 8 -40.98 -39.90 8.80
C VAL A 8 -40.19 -39.69 7.52
N VAL A 9 -38.94 -40.17 7.46
CA VAL A 9 -38.14 -40.22 6.22
C VAL A 9 -38.55 -41.49 5.49
N SER A 10 -39.30 -41.34 4.40
CA SER A 10 -39.58 -42.41 3.43
C SER A 10 -38.45 -42.46 2.40
N ALA A 11 -37.64 -43.50 2.42
CA ALA A 11 -36.62 -43.76 1.40
C ALA A 11 -37.30 -44.32 0.14
N ALA A 12 -37.52 -43.45 -0.84
CA ALA A 12 -37.91 -43.88 -2.19
C ALA A 12 -36.62 -44.03 -3.03
N THR A 13 -36.23 -45.31 -3.28
CA THR A 13 -35.22 -45.64 -4.30
C THR A 13 -35.84 -45.55 -5.68
N GLY A 14 -35.85 -44.37 -6.26
CA GLY A 14 -36.23 -44.13 -7.65
C GLY A 14 -34.96 -43.91 -8.48
N HIS A 15 -34.60 -44.80 -9.37
CA HIS A 15 -33.70 -44.55 -10.47
C HIS A 15 -34.34 -43.49 -11.39
N GLY A 16 -34.17 -42.22 -11.07
CA GLY A 16 -34.54 -41.14 -11.97
C GLY A 16 -33.57 -41.09 -13.13
N ALA A 17 -34.07 -41.34 -14.33
CA ALA A 17 -33.40 -40.95 -15.55
C ALA A 17 -33.04 -39.47 -15.45
N LYS A 18 -31.77 -39.10 -15.67
CA LYS A 18 -31.33 -37.70 -15.75
C LYS A 18 -32.23 -37.04 -16.82
N GLU A 19 -33.15 -36.22 -16.37
CA GLU A 19 -33.91 -35.32 -17.24
C GLU A 19 -32.87 -34.48 -18.00
N LYS A 20 -32.89 -34.50 -19.32
CA LYS A 20 -32.01 -33.69 -20.15
C LYS A 20 -32.40 -32.22 -19.88
N ASP A 21 -31.46 -31.43 -19.44
CA ASP A 21 -31.65 -30.01 -19.27
C ASP A 21 -32.30 -29.43 -20.56
N PRO A 22 -33.29 -28.52 -20.45
CA PRO A 22 -33.87 -27.87 -21.61
C PRO A 22 -32.77 -27.14 -22.40
N PRO A 23 -32.88 -27.06 -23.74
CA PRO A 23 -31.90 -26.39 -24.57
C PRO A 23 -31.73 -24.94 -24.06
N PRO A 24 -30.49 -24.42 -24.00
CA PRO A 24 -30.22 -23.08 -23.48
C PRO A 24 -31.02 -22.05 -24.29
N SER A 25 -31.53 -21.00 -23.60
CA SER A 25 -32.17 -19.87 -24.28
C SER A 25 -31.21 -19.25 -25.31
N ALA A 26 -31.72 -18.64 -26.35
CA ALA A 26 -30.89 -17.99 -27.37
C ALA A 26 -29.87 -17.01 -26.75
N LEU A 27 -30.27 -16.26 -25.72
CA LEU A 27 -29.39 -15.36 -24.96
C LEU A 27 -28.28 -16.14 -24.22
N ARG A 28 -28.62 -17.27 -23.59
CA ARG A 28 -27.62 -18.12 -22.91
C ARG A 28 -26.57 -18.65 -23.91
N ALA A 29 -26.96 -19.07 -25.07
CA ALA A 29 -26.05 -19.53 -26.10
C ALA A 29 -25.10 -18.41 -26.57
N GLN A 30 -25.61 -17.16 -26.71
CA GLN A 30 -24.79 -16.01 -27.06
C GLN A 30 -23.80 -15.66 -25.94
N ILE A 31 -24.22 -15.71 -24.68
CA ILE A 31 -23.35 -15.48 -23.51
C ILE A 31 -22.22 -16.54 -23.50
N ASP A 32 -22.52 -17.80 -23.71
CA ASP A 32 -21.53 -18.89 -23.71
C ASP A 32 -20.50 -18.68 -24.84
N VAL A 33 -20.94 -18.28 -26.04
CA VAL A 33 -20.05 -17.98 -27.17
C VAL A 33 -19.16 -16.78 -26.85
N ALA A 34 -19.69 -15.69 -26.31
CA ALA A 34 -18.94 -14.49 -25.95
C ALA A 34 -17.90 -14.81 -24.85
N ASN A 35 -18.32 -15.57 -23.83
CA ASN A 35 -17.43 -15.98 -22.73
C ASN A 35 -16.27 -16.84 -23.24
N GLU A 36 -16.54 -17.88 -24.06
CA GLU A 36 -15.46 -18.74 -24.60
C GLU A 36 -14.45 -17.98 -25.46
N LYS A 37 -14.86 -16.95 -26.19
CA LYS A 37 -13.96 -16.12 -27.00
C LYS A 37 -12.99 -15.29 -26.15
N VAL A 38 -13.45 -14.77 -25.00
CA VAL A 38 -12.70 -13.79 -24.20
C VAL A 38 -12.02 -14.43 -22.99
N ARG A 39 -12.57 -15.52 -22.45
CA ARG A 39 -12.09 -16.18 -21.25
C ARG A 39 -10.58 -16.44 -21.22
N ARG A 40 -10.01 -16.85 -22.36
CA ARG A 40 -8.57 -17.13 -22.46
C ARG A 40 -7.69 -15.88 -22.46
N ALA A 41 -8.27 -14.75 -22.81
CA ALA A 41 -7.59 -13.44 -22.82
C ALA A 41 -7.73 -12.70 -21.48
N LEU A 42 -8.73 -13.07 -20.65
CA LEU A 42 -8.97 -12.44 -19.35
C LEU A 42 -7.89 -12.82 -18.35
N VAL A 43 -7.34 -11.82 -17.68
CA VAL A 43 -6.22 -11.96 -16.74
C VAL A 43 -6.59 -11.30 -15.42
N ARG A 44 -6.29 -11.97 -14.30
CA ARG A 44 -6.24 -11.35 -12.98
C ARG A 44 -4.85 -10.78 -12.76
N ILE A 45 -4.77 -9.54 -12.30
CA ILE A 45 -3.50 -8.86 -12.04
C ILE A 45 -3.37 -8.65 -10.54
N ARG A 46 -2.31 -9.20 -9.94
CA ARG A 46 -1.86 -8.87 -8.60
C ARG A 46 -0.73 -7.85 -8.73
N VAL A 47 -0.91 -6.72 -8.10
CA VAL A 47 0.02 -5.59 -8.17
C VAL A 47 0.58 -5.32 -6.78
N VAL A 48 1.88 -5.13 -6.69
CA VAL A 48 2.51 -4.46 -5.56
C VAL A 48 2.75 -3.02 -6.00
N SER A 49 1.95 -2.10 -5.49
CA SER A 49 2.06 -0.66 -5.74
C SER A 49 2.88 0.01 -4.64
N THR A 50 3.43 1.17 -4.96
CA THR A 50 4.15 2.02 -4.02
C THR A 50 3.36 3.28 -3.74
N GLU A 51 3.05 3.51 -2.46
CA GLU A 51 2.47 4.75 -1.96
C GLU A 51 3.46 5.50 -1.07
N PHE A 52 3.29 6.82 -0.98
CA PHE A 52 4.14 7.68 -0.16
C PHE A 52 3.30 8.40 0.90
N ARG A 53 3.40 7.96 2.14
CA ARG A 53 2.67 8.54 3.27
C ARG A 53 3.52 8.54 4.54
N ASP A 54 3.28 9.51 5.42
CA ASP A 54 3.95 9.64 6.71
C ASP A 54 5.48 9.60 6.61
N GLY A 55 6.03 10.27 5.58
CA GLY A 55 7.47 10.34 5.33
C GLY A 55 8.11 9.02 4.94
N ARG A 56 7.34 8.06 4.41
CA ARG A 56 7.77 6.72 4.03
C ARG A 56 7.23 6.31 2.67
N GLU A 57 7.97 5.43 2.02
CA GLU A 57 7.49 4.58 0.96
C GLU A 57 6.82 3.34 1.58
N VAL A 58 5.57 3.09 1.22
CA VAL A 58 4.77 1.97 1.73
C VAL A 58 4.30 1.13 0.56
N LYS A 59 4.59 -0.15 0.60
CA LYS A 59 4.15 -1.10 -0.40
C LYS A 59 2.76 -1.61 -0.05
N MET A 60 1.89 -1.67 -1.04
CA MET A 60 0.53 -2.18 -0.90
C MET A 60 0.25 -3.23 -1.97
N GLN A 61 -0.50 -4.25 -1.62
CA GLN A 61 -0.95 -5.25 -2.58
C GLN A 61 -2.37 -4.94 -3.01
N GLU A 62 -2.56 -4.84 -4.32
CA GLU A 62 -3.84 -4.59 -4.96
C GLU A 62 -4.15 -5.65 -6.00
N VAL A 63 -5.41 -5.77 -6.36
CA VAL A 63 -5.86 -6.73 -7.37
C VAL A 63 -6.75 -6.02 -8.37
N GLY A 64 -6.45 -6.24 -9.63
CA GLY A 64 -7.26 -5.79 -10.76
C GLY A 64 -7.44 -6.88 -11.80
N SER A 65 -7.98 -6.48 -12.91
CA SER A 65 -8.18 -7.33 -14.09
C SER A 65 -7.48 -6.71 -15.30
N GLY A 66 -7.27 -7.51 -16.32
CA GLY A 66 -6.77 -7.06 -17.61
C GLY A 66 -7.22 -8.00 -18.74
N VAL A 67 -7.00 -7.58 -19.96
CA VAL A 67 -7.34 -8.37 -21.14
C VAL A 67 -6.18 -8.37 -22.14
N ILE A 68 -5.73 -9.56 -22.55
CA ILE A 68 -4.67 -9.76 -23.55
C ILE A 68 -5.22 -9.31 -24.90
N ILE A 69 -4.50 -8.41 -25.58
CA ILE A 69 -4.90 -7.80 -26.86
C ILE A 69 -3.96 -8.17 -28.02
N THR A 70 -2.83 -8.82 -27.75
CA THR A 70 -1.90 -9.26 -28.80
C THR A 70 -1.41 -10.70 -28.53
N LYS A 71 -1.00 -11.39 -29.60
CA LYS A 71 -0.48 -12.77 -29.51
C LYS A 71 0.82 -12.90 -28.74
N ASP A 72 1.64 -11.85 -28.72
CA ASP A 72 2.91 -11.80 -28.01
C ASP A 72 2.77 -11.33 -26.56
N GLY A 73 1.51 -11.17 -26.06
CA GLY A 73 1.20 -11.00 -24.64
C GLY A 73 1.17 -9.56 -24.13
N TYR A 74 0.92 -8.55 -24.99
CA TYR A 74 0.49 -7.26 -24.50
C TYR A 74 -0.95 -7.35 -24.01
N LEU A 75 -1.22 -6.71 -22.87
CA LEU A 75 -2.56 -6.62 -22.30
C LEU A 75 -2.84 -5.21 -21.82
N VAL A 76 -4.11 -4.83 -21.81
CA VAL A 76 -4.59 -3.57 -21.28
C VAL A 76 -5.22 -3.76 -19.92
N THR A 77 -5.05 -2.73 -19.07
CA THR A 77 -5.67 -2.58 -17.77
C THR A 77 -5.84 -1.09 -17.46
N ASN A 78 -6.35 -0.73 -16.29
CA ASN A 78 -6.43 0.67 -15.88
C ASN A 78 -5.07 1.20 -15.38
N HIS A 79 -4.89 2.54 -15.47
CA HIS A 79 -3.75 3.23 -14.88
C HIS A 79 -3.76 3.09 -13.35
N HIS A 80 -4.91 3.29 -12.70
CA HIS A 80 -5.02 3.15 -11.24
C HIS A 80 -4.71 1.72 -10.74
N VAL A 81 -4.75 0.69 -11.63
CA VAL A 81 -4.33 -0.68 -11.28
C VAL A 81 -2.84 -0.87 -11.45
N ALA A 82 -2.24 -0.41 -12.56
CA ALA A 82 -0.86 -0.77 -12.92
C ALA A 82 0.12 0.40 -13.01
N GLY A 83 -0.36 1.66 -13.00
CA GLY A 83 0.47 2.85 -13.26
C GLY A 83 1.59 3.09 -12.24
N HIS A 84 1.38 2.67 -10.99
CA HIS A 84 2.34 2.81 -9.87
C HIS A 84 2.91 1.47 -9.40
N ALA A 85 2.86 0.44 -10.27
CA ALA A 85 3.31 -0.89 -9.92
C ALA A 85 4.83 -0.96 -9.74
N ALA A 86 5.27 -1.41 -8.58
CA ALA A 86 6.63 -1.87 -8.35
C ALA A 86 6.82 -3.28 -8.90
N ARG A 87 5.81 -4.14 -8.72
CA ARG A 87 5.82 -5.53 -9.22
C ARG A 87 4.42 -5.99 -9.61
N MET A 88 4.33 -6.82 -10.65
CA MET A 88 3.03 -7.32 -11.15
C MET A 88 3.12 -8.80 -11.52
N PHE A 89 2.07 -9.54 -11.13
CA PHE A 89 1.85 -10.93 -11.51
C PHE A 89 0.47 -11.10 -12.13
N CYS A 90 0.44 -11.78 -13.26
CA CYS A 90 -0.76 -12.03 -14.03
C CYS A 90 -1.16 -13.51 -13.94
N THR A 91 -2.31 -13.81 -13.34
CA THR A 91 -2.87 -15.15 -13.30
C THR A 91 -3.80 -15.34 -14.50
N LEU A 92 -3.46 -16.30 -15.35
CA LEU A 92 -4.22 -16.65 -16.54
C LEU A 92 -5.44 -17.54 -16.21
N TRP A 93 -6.28 -17.80 -17.24
CA TRP A 93 -7.48 -18.67 -17.15
C TRP A 93 -7.18 -20.10 -16.65
N ASN A 94 -5.98 -20.64 -16.91
CA ASN A 94 -5.51 -21.96 -16.50
C ASN A 94 -4.82 -21.95 -15.12
N ARG A 95 -4.89 -20.83 -14.39
CA ARG A 95 -4.25 -20.57 -13.09
C ARG A 95 -2.72 -20.47 -13.13
N GLU A 96 -2.14 -20.42 -14.31
CA GLU A 96 -0.72 -20.12 -14.45
C GLU A 96 -0.46 -18.67 -14.09
N GLU A 97 0.56 -18.42 -13.27
CA GLU A 97 0.99 -17.09 -12.89
C GLU A 97 2.25 -16.69 -13.68
N ILE A 98 2.24 -15.51 -14.28
CA ILE A 98 3.32 -14.98 -15.09
C ILE A 98 3.60 -13.57 -14.63
N GLU A 99 4.88 -13.24 -14.41
CA GLU A 99 5.32 -11.88 -14.13
C GLU A 99 5.07 -10.98 -15.35
N ALA A 100 4.74 -9.70 -15.09
CA ALA A 100 4.51 -8.71 -16.13
C ALA A 100 5.28 -7.42 -15.85
N GLU A 101 5.54 -6.65 -16.92
CA GLU A 101 6.17 -5.33 -16.83
C GLU A 101 5.25 -4.25 -17.39
N LEU A 102 5.33 -3.05 -16.81
CA LEU A 102 4.64 -1.87 -17.33
C LEU A 102 5.37 -1.39 -18.60
N ILE A 103 4.64 -1.31 -19.72
CA ILE A 103 5.14 -0.76 -20.97
C ILE A 103 4.92 0.75 -21.01
N GLY A 104 3.78 1.19 -20.55
CA GLY A 104 3.43 2.60 -20.46
C GLY A 104 2.02 2.81 -19.93
N THR A 105 1.73 4.06 -19.57
CA THR A 105 0.46 4.44 -18.96
C THR A 105 0.03 5.83 -19.40
N ASP A 106 -1.28 6.06 -19.40
CA ASP A 106 -1.89 7.37 -19.66
C ASP A 106 -2.94 7.68 -18.59
N PRO A 107 -2.59 8.44 -17.55
CA PRO A 107 -3.51 8.77 -16.46
C PRO A 107 -4.79 9.47 -16.96
N LEU A 108 -4.68 10.32 -17.98
CA LEU A 108 -5.81 11.09 -18.49
C LEU A 108 -6.92 10.24 -19.11
N THR A 109 -6.61 9.01 -19.53
CA THR A 109 -7.59 8.04 -20.02
C THR A 109 -7.74 6.84 -19.10
N ASP A 110 -7.01 6.81 -17.99
CA ASP A 110 -6.94 5.66 -17.05
C ASP A 110 -6.57 4.34 -17.72
N ILE A 111 -5.67 4.35 -18.70
CA ILE A 111 -5.23 3.15 -19.42
C ILE A 111 -3.75 2.91 -19.20
N SER A 112 -3.42 1.64 -18.87
CA SER A 112 -2.06 1.09 -18.88
C SER A 112 -1.96 -0.08 -19.84
N VAL A 113 -0.77 -0.22 -20.43
CA VAL A 113 -0.36 -1.42 -21.17
C VAL A 113 0.76 -2.10 -20.41
N ILE A 114 0.59 -3.39 -20.13
CA ILE A 114 1.61 -4.23 -19.53
C ILE A 114 1.95 -5.41 -20.45
N LYS A 115 3.11 -6.01 -20.26
CA LYS A 115 3.64 -7.11 -21.08
C LYS A 115 3.92 -8.32 -20.22
N LEU A 116 3.33 -9.45 -20.57
CA LEU A 116 3.64 -10.74 -19.94
C LEU A 116 5.07 -11.18 -20.25
N LYS A 117 5.75 -11.71 -19.23
CA LYS A 117 7.14 -12.24 -19.29
C LYS A 117 7.14 -13.75 -19.03
N PRO A 118 6.67 -14.58 -19.95
CA PRO A 118 6.70 -16.02 -19.77
C PRO A 118 8.14 -16.53 -19.74
N ALA A 119 8.43 -17.54 -18.91
CA ALA A 119 9.75 -18.17 -18.82
C ALA A 119 10.26 -18.75 -20.16
N LYS A 120 9.35 -19.10 -21.06
CA LYS A 120 9.66 -19.53 -22.43
C LYS A 120 8.77 -18.78 -23.41
N PRO A 121 9.31 -18.32 -24.56
CA PRO A 121 8.52 -17.66 -25.60
C PRO A 121 7.33 -18.53 -26.03
N ARG A 122 6.14 -17.92 -26.08
CA ARG A 122 4.90 -18.57 -26.53
C ARG A 122 3.90 -17.56 -27.06
N GLU A 123 2.91 -18.02 -27.80
CA GLU A 123 1.77 -17.22 -28.20
C GLU A 123 0.62 -17.28 -27.18
N PHE A 124 -0.08 -16.16 -27.04
CA PHE A 124 -1.29 -16.03 -26.24
C PHE A 124 -2.51 -15.91 -27.14
N THR A 125 -3.71 -16.13 -26.58
CA THR A 125 -4.99 -15.93 -27.30
C THR A 125 -5.50 -14.53 -26.98
N PRO A 126 -5.42 -13.55 -27.91
CA PRO A 126 -5.92 -12.21 -27.67
C PRO A 126 -7.44 -12.12 -27.85
N ALA A 127 -8.09 -11.20 -27.13
CA ALA A 127 -9.44 -10.77 -27.43
C ALA A 127 -9.42 -9.66 -28.50
N SER A 128 -10.50 -9.58 -29.29
CA SER A 128 -10.64 -8.57 -30.34
C SER A 128 -11.50 -7.38 -29.89
N PHE A 129 -11.16 -6.19 -30.37
CA PHE A 129 -11.98 -5.01 -30.18
C PHE A 129 -13.16 -4.98 -31.16
N GLY A 130 -14.34 -4.60 -30.65
CA GLY A 130 -15.50 -4.16 -31.43
C GLY A 130 -15.51 -2.64 -31.59
N ASP A 131 -16.51 -2.14 -32.30
CA ASP A 131 -16.72 -0.69 -32.45
C ASP A 131 -17.61 -0.15 -31.33
N SER A 132 -17.02 0.58 -30.39
CA SER A 132 -17.76 1.18 -29.28
C SER A 132 -18.64 2.35 -29.67
N SER A 133 -18.41 2.98 -30.85
CA SER A 133 -19.25 4.07 -31.36
C SER A 133 -20.57 3.57 -31.90
N ALA A 134 -20.69 2.27 -32.19
CA ALA A 134 -21.92 1.64 -32.67
C ALA A 134 -22.87 1.20 -31.54
N LEU A 135 -22.47 1.34 -30.28
CA LEU A 135 -23.29 0.96 -29.13
C LEU A 135 -24.52 1.87 -28.97
N ARG A 136 -25.60 1.26 -28.52
CA ARG A 136 -26.87 1.93 -28.22
C ARG A 136 -27.37 1.56 -26.85
N VAL A 137 -28.09 2.48 -26.21
CA VAL A 137 -28.80 2.17 -24.97
C VAL A 137 -29.72 0.97 -25.19
N GLY A 138 -29.66 0.01 -24.28
CA GLY A 138 -30.37 -1.27 -24.34
C GLY A 138 -29.57 -2.42 -24.95
N ASP A 139 -28.39 -2.17 -25.55
CA ASP A 139 -27.52 -3.26 -26.04
C ASP A 139 -27.01 -4.10 -24.86
N SER A 140 -27.12 -5.44 -24.99
CA SER A 140 -26.62 -6.36 -23.96
C SER A 140 -25.10 -6.43 -23.95
N VAL A 141 -24.53 -6.39 -22.75
CA VAL A 141 -23.08 -6.44 -22.50
C VAL A 141 -22.76 -7.35 -21.35
N LEU A 142 -21.52 -7.87 -21.37
CA LEU A 142 -20.95 -8.67 -20.29
C LEU A 142 -19.76 -7.92 -19.69
N ALA A 143 -19.81 -7.61 -18.42
CA ALA A 143 -18.64 -7.13 -17.70
C ALA A 143 -17.87 -8.35 -17.13
N MET A 144 -16.59 -8.45 -17.46
CA MET A 144 -15.73 -9.56 -17.10
C MET A 144 -14.58 -9.08 -16.23
N GLY A 145 -14.18 -9.90 -15.24
CA GLY A 145 -13.08 -9.57 -14.35
C GLY A 145 -12.86 -10.62 -13.27
N SER A 146 -12.07 -10.23 -12.27
CA SER A 146 -11.72 -11.06 -11.10
C SER A 146 -12.01 -10.31 -9.80
N PRO A 147 -13.29 -10.09 -9.43
CA PRO A 147 -13.66 -9.32 -8.27
C PRO A 147 -13.08 -9.93 -6.99
N MET A 148 -12.55 -9.09 -6.09
CA MET A 148 -11.99 -9.49 -4.78
C MET A 148 -10.97 -10.65 -4.88
N ALA A 149 -10.14 -10.67 -5.92
CA ALA A 149 -9.19 -11.76 -6.21
C ALA A 149 -9.82 -13.14 -6.42
N LEU A 150 -11.13 -13.24 -6.55
CA LEU A 150 -11.83 -14.50 -6.84
C LEU A 150 -11.56 -14.92 -8.30
N SER A 151 -11.94 -16.16 -8.64
CA SER A 151 -11.85 -16.65 -10.02
C SER A 151 -12.69 -15.79 -10.97
N GLN A 152 -12.33 -15.83 -12.27
CA GLN A 152 -13.01 -15.08 -13.33
C GLN A 152 -14.53 -15.06 -13.17
N SER A 153 -15.11 -13.87 -13.17
CA SER A 153 -16.55 -13.65 -13.08
C SER A 153 -17.07 -12.94 -14.33
N VAL A 154 -18.33 -13.17 -14.62
CA VAL A 154 -19.07 -12.57 -15.74
C VAL A 154 -20.40 -12.08 -15.22
N THR A 155 -20.70 -10.82 -15.42
CA THR A 155 -22.02 -10.23 -15.12
C THR A 155 -22.65 -9.72 -16.39
N LEU A 156 -23.95 -9.99 -16.56
CA LEU A 156 -24.76 -9.54 -17.68
C LEU A 156 -25.46 -8.22 -17.32
N GLY A 157 -25.50 -7.30 -18.26
CA GLY A 157 -26.26 -6.06 -18.16
C GLY A 157 -26.54 -5.47 -19.54
N ILE A 158 -27.00 -4.24 -19.55
CA ILE A 158 -27.23 -3.45 -20.76
C ILE A 158 -26.48 -2.14 -20.71
N ILE A 159 -26.23 -1.54 -21.87
CA ILE A 159 -25.80 -0.15 -21.98
C ILE A 159 -26.93 0.75 -21.51
N SER A 160 -26.66 1.55 -20.48
CA SER A 160 -27.61 2.48 -19.87
C SER A 160 -27.39 3.92 -20.35
N ASN A 161 -26.14 4.27 -20.67
CA ASN A 161 -25.75 5.59 -21.14
C ASN A 161 -24.49 5.49 -22.01
N THR A 162 -24.44 6.14 -23.17
CA THR A 162 -23.26 6.16 -24.05
C THR A 162 -22.39 7.40 -23.89
N GLU A 163 -22.78 8.34 -23.03
CA GLU A 163 -22.12 9.64 -22.85
C GLU A 163 -22.03 10.05 -21.37
N MET A 164 -21.75 9.09 -20.49
CA MET A 164 -21.71 9.32 -19.04
C MET A 164 -20.47 10.15 -18.66
N VAL A 165 -20.68 11.21 -17.90
CA VAL A 165 -19.63 11.96 -17.19
C VAL A 165 -20.00 12.10 -15.72
N LEU A 166 -19.01 12.26 -14.84
CA LEU A 166 -19.26 12.45 -13.42
C LEU A 166 -19.72 13.90 -13.18
N PRO A 167 -20.83 14.10 -12.44
CA PRO A 167 -21.39 15.43 -12.21
C PRO A 167 -20.43 16.34 -11.40
N ARG A 168 -20.23 17.57 -11.86
CA ARG A 168 -19.38 18.57 -11.17
C ARG A 168 -19.88 18.95 -9.78
N PHE A 169 -21.20 18.86 -9.54
CA PHE A 169 -21.78 19.20 -8.22
C PHE A 169 -21.39 18.20 -7.10
N TRP A 170 -20.81 17.06 -7.45
CA TRP A 170 -20.22 16.16 -6.45
C TRP A 170 -18.89 16.67 -5.89
N GLY A 171 -18.38 17.80 -6.38
CA GLY A 171 -17.12 18.40 -5.93
C GLY A 171 -15.94 17.44 -6.14
N SER A 172 -15.11 17.29 -5.11
CA SER A 172 -13.97 16.36 -5.13
C SER A 172 -14.38 14.88 -5.29
N ALA A 173 -15.60 14.50 -4.88
CA ALA A 173 -16.12 13.14 -5.09
C ALA A 173 -16.41 12.81 -6.56
N GLY A 174 -16.56 13.82 -7.42
CA GLY A 174 -16.70 13.66 -8.87
C GLY A 174 -15.37 13.62 -9.62
N ARG A 175 -14.23 13.65 -8.92
CA ARG A 175 -12.89 13.55 -9.51
C ARG A 175 -12.16 12.37 -8.92
N PHE A 176 -11.65 11.51 -9.76
CA PHE A 176 -10.75 10.45 -9.32
C PHE A 176 -9.32 10.97 -9.46
N GLN A 177 -8.61 11.08 -8.34
CA GLN A 177 -7.23 11.55 -8.30
C GLN A 177 -6.33 10.46 -7.75
N LEU A 178 -5.23 10.21 -8.43
CA LEU A 178 -4.15 9.34 -7.98
C LEU A 178 -2.85 10.15 -7.97
N ASP A 179 -2.21 10.19 -6.80
CA ASP A 179 -0.98 10.99 -6.56
C ASP A 179 -1.12 12.49 -6.93
N GLY A 180 -2.35 13.00 -6.88
CA GLY A 180 -2.70 14.40 -7.19
C GLY A 180 -3.08 14.65 -8.66
N GLU A 181 -2.92 13.68 -9.55
CA GLU A 181 -3.32 13.80 -10.96
C GLU A 181 -4.76 13.33 -11.17
N ASP A 182 -5.53 14.07 -11.96
CA ASP A 182 -6.89 13.69 -12.35
C ASP A 182 -6.81 12.49 -13.30
N VAL A 183 -7.36 11.36 -12.86
CA VAL A 183 -7.41 10.11 -13.63
C VAL A 183 -8.71 10.05 -14.43
N GLY A 184 -8.64 9.63 -15.70
CA GLY A 184 -9.81 9.52 -16.57
C GLY A 184 -10.40 10.85 -17.04
N ALA A 185 -9.68 11.98 -16.91
CA ALA A 185 -10.18 13.30 -17.25
C ALA A 185 -10.62 13.46 -18.73
N LEU A 186 -10.11 12.61 -19.62
CA LEU A 186 -10.48 12.59 -21.06
C LEU A 186 -11.56 11.56 -21.38
N VAL A 187 -12.11 10.88 -20.38
CA VAL A 187 -13.04 9.77 -20.58
C VAL A 187 -14.48 10.29 -20.53
N ARG A 188 -15.25 9.94 -21.55
CA ARG A 188 -16.70 9.93 -21.54
C ARG A 188 -17.12 8.47 -21.51
N TRP A 189 -17.56 8.03 -20.32
CA TRP A 189 -17.78 6.62 -20.05
C TRP A 189 -18.99 6.05 -20.75
N ILE A 190 -18.92 4.77 -21.07
CA ILE A 190 -20.08 3.94 -21.38
C ILE A 190 -20.69 3.50 -20.05
N GLY A 191 -21.86 4.04 -19.70
CA GLY A 191 -22.63 3.64 -18.54
C GLY A 191 -23.37 2.33 -18.80
N HIS A 192 -23.29 1.37 -17.87
CA HIS A 192 -24.00 0.08 -17.95
C HIS A 192 -24.43 -0.40 -16.57
N ASP A 193 -25.41 -1.31 -16.49
CA ASP A 193 -25.93 -1.86 -15.26
C ASP A 193 -25.38 -3.27 -14.91
N ALA A 194 -24.49 -3.83 -15.75
CA ALA A 194 -23.75 -5.03 -15.39
C ALA A 194 -22.92 -4.73 -14.13
N ALA A 195 -23.14 -5.52 -13.06
CA ALA A 195 -22.50 -5.26 -11.78
C ALA A 195 -20.98 -5.43 -11.86
N ILE A 196 -20.25 -4.43 -11.37
CA ILE A 196 -18.80 -4.48 -11.16
C ILE A 196 -18.45 -4.18 -9.70
N TYR A 197 -17.39 -4.79 -9.23
CA TYR A 197 -16.88 -4.66 -7.86
C TYR A 197 -15.37 -4.46 -7.89
N GLY A 198 -14.78 -4.07 -6.78
CA GLY A 198 -13.31 -3.95 -6.65
C GLY A 198 -12.61 -5.22 -7.15
N GLY A 199 -11.65 -5.05 -8.08
CA GLY A 199 -10.98 -6.12 -8.81
C GLY A 199 -11.50 -6.37 -10.24
N ASN A 200 -12.66 -5.83 -10.63
CA ASN A 200 -13.12 -5.84 -12.02
C ASN A 200 -12.47 -4.72 -12.87
N SER A 201 -11.92 -3.69 -12.23
CA SER A 201 -11.17 -2.62 -12.90
C SER A 201 -10.09 -3.18 -13.82
N GLY A 202 -10.02 -2.67 -15.05
CA GLY A 202 -9.12 -3.12 -16.11
C GLY A 202 -9.62 -4.34 -16.89
N GLY A 203 -10.67 -5.02 -16.43
CA GLY A 203 -11.33 -6.10 -17.16
C GLY A 203 -12.21 -5.59 -18.29
N PRO A 204 -12.44 -6.40 -19.34
CA PRO A 204 -13.20 -5.96 -20.51
C PRO A 204 -14.71 -5.91 -20.24
N LEU A 205 -15.35 -4.89 -20.83
CA LEU A 205 -16.77 -4.91 -21.15
C LEU A 205 -16.90 -5.41 -22.59
N VAL A 206 -17.68 -6.49 -22.81
CA VAL A 206 -17.79 -7.12 -24.12
C VAL A 206 -19.25 -7.19 -24.58
N ASN A 207 -19.46 -7.16 -25.90
CA ASN A 207 -20.77 -7.42 -26.49
C ASN A 207 -21.04 -8.95 -26.60
N LEU A 208 -22.25 -9.33 -26.98
CA LEU A 208 -22.62 -10.75 -27.12
C LEU A 208 -21.90 -11.48 -28.27
N ARG A 209 -21.11 -10.77 -29.10
CA ARG A 209 -20.21 -11.39 -30.09
C ARG A 209 -18.83 -11.73 -29.50
N GLY A 210 -18.56 -11.34 -28.23
CA GLY A 210 -17.28 -11.52 -27.57
C GLY A 210 -16.22 -10.54 -28.05
N GLU A 211 -16.63 -9.30 -28.41
CA GLU A 211 -15.73 -8.22 -28.80
C GLU A 211 -15.64 -7.20 -27.67
N ILE A 212 -14.44 -6.69 -27.37
CA ILE A 212 -14.21 -5.65 -26.37
C ILE A 212 -14.84 -4.36 -26.86
N VAL A 213 -15.82 -3.85 -26.14
CA VAL A 213 -16.46 -2.53 -26.39
C VAL A 213 -16.10 -1.49 -25.34
N GLY A 214 -15.46 -1.91 -24.22
CA GLY A 214 -14.95 -1.01 -23.21
C GLY A 214 -14.02 -1.73 -22.23
N ILE A 215 -13.40 -0.96 -21.33
CA ILE A 215 -12.64 -1.44 -20.16
C ILE A 215 -13.34 -0.91 -18.92
N ASN A 216 -13.74 -1.79 -18.00
CA ASN A 216 -14.43 -1.43 -16.76
C ASN A 216 -13.51 -0.60 -15.86
N GLU A 217 -14.05 0.48 -15.27
CA GLU A 217 -13.26 1.42 -14.47
C GLU A 217 -13.99 1.79 -13.17
N ILE A 218 -15.15 2.41 -13.24
CA ILE A 218 -15.85 3.03 -12.11
C ILE A 218 -17.20 2.40 -11.80
N SER A 219 -17.66 2.54 -10.56
CA SER A 219 -19.03 2.18 -10.14
C SER A 219 -19.55 3.19 -9.11
N TYR A 220 -20.52 4.00 -9.53
CA TYR A 220 -21.22 5.01 -8.72
C TYR A 220 -22.73 4.84 -8.82
N GLY A 221 -23.24 3.64 -8.46
CA GLY A 221 -24.64 3.28 -8.65
C GLY A 221 -24.95 2.81 -10.07
N LEU A 222 -24.27 3.35 -11.07
CA LEU A 222 -24.15 2.85 -12.43
C LEU A 222 -22.69 2.52 -12.68
N SER A 223 -22.40 1.46 -13.38
CA SER A 223 -21.04 1.07 -13.77
C SER A 223 -20.60 1.86 -15.00
N GLY A 224 -19.33 2.22 -15.06
CA GLY A 224 -18.74 2.94 -16.20
C GLY A 224 -17.55 2.20 -16.78
N ALA A 225 -17.50 2.14 -18.12
CA ALA A 225 -16.39 1.59 -18.87
C ALA A 225 -15.78 2.62 -19.83
N ILE A 226 -14.45 2.61 -19.95
CA ILE A 226 -13.72 3.42 -20.94
C ILE A 226 -14.03 2.88 -22.33
N PRO A 227 -14.44 3.71 -23.32
CA PRO A 227 -14.81 3.25 -24.65
C PRO A 227 -13.71 2.47 -25.36
N GLY A 228 -14.03 1.31 -25.96
CA GLY A 228 -13.07 0.40 -26.58
C GLY A 228 -12.26 1.04 -27.72
N ASN A 229 -12.84 1.96 -28.49
CA ASN A 229 -12.10 2.69 -29.54
C ASN A 229 -11.01 3.58 -28.95
N LEU A 230 -11.28 4.26 -27.83
CA LEU A 230 -10.29 5.06 -27.10
C LEU A 230 -9.18 4.16 -26.53
N VAL A 231 -9.55 3.08 -25.84
CA VAL A 231 -8.61 2.09 -25.31
C VAL A 231 -7.66 1.58 -26.39
N LYS A 232 -8.20 1.16 -27.54
CA LYS A 232 -7.41 0.65 -28.68
C LYS A 232 -6.40 1.69 -29.18
N SER A 233 -6.83 2.95 -29.35
CA SER A 233 -5.97 4.04 -29.81
C SER A 233 -4.83 4.34 -28.83
N VAL A 234 -5.13 4.41 -27.54
CA VAL A 234 -4.15 4.65 -26.46
C VAL A 234 -3.18 3.48 -26.37
N ALA A 235 -3.68 2.23 -26.34
CA ALA A 235 -2.86 1.03 -26.26
C ALA A 235 -1.86 0.94 -27.44
N GLN A 236 -2.26 1.29 -28.64
CA GLN A 236 -1.37 1.32 -29.81
C GLN A 236 -0.20 2.30 -29.63
N GLN A 237 -0.46 3.49 -29.09
CA GLN A 237 0.59 4.49 -28.81
C GLN A 237 1.52 4.02 -27.69
N LEU A 238 0.97 3.47 -26.60
CA LEU A 238 1.77 2.93 -25.50
C LEU A 238 2.67 1.78 -25.96
N ILE A 239 2.17 0.86 -26.79
CA ILE A 239 2.97 -0.25 -27.34
C ILE A 239 4.08 0.29 -28.26
N ALA A 240 3.80 1.28 -29.09
CA ALA A 240 4.76 1.79 -30.05
C ALA A 240 5.82 2.71 -29.44
N HIS A 241 5.49 3.50 -28.43
CA HIS A 241 6.30 4.63 -27.94
C HIS A 241 6.54 4.61 -26.42
N GLY A 242 5.90 3.73 -25.68
CA GLY A 242 5.95 3.69 -24.20
C GLY A 242 5.19 4.81 -23.49
N LYS A 243 4.69 5.81 -24.26
CA LYS A 243 3.94 6.96 -23.75
C LYS A 243 2.89 7.43 -24.77
N VAL A 244 1.91 8.17 -24.29
CA VAL A 244 1.00 8.95 -25.13
C VAL A 244 1.48 10.40 -25.14
N GLU A 245 1.80 10.95 -26.30
CA GLU A 245 2.16 12.37 -26.42
C GLU A 245 0.92 13.23 -26.23
N ARG A 246 0.95 14.12 -25.24
CA ARG A 246 -0.13 15.04 -24.91
C ARG A 246 0.34 16.47 -25.08
N SER A 247 -0.44 17.29 -25.82
CA SER A 247 -0.19 18.72 -25.92
C SER A 247 -0.84 19.51 -24.79
N TRP A 248 -0.30 20.68 -24.52
CA TRP A 248 -0.81 21.61 -23.54
C TRP A 248 -0.81 23.03 -24.07
N LEU A 249 -1.90 23.77 -23.78
CA LEU A 249 -2.07 25.18 -24.13
C LEU A 249 -2.09 26.12 -22.92
N GLY A 250 -2.46 25.64 -21.74
CA GLY A 250 -2.61 26.45 -20.52
C GLY A 250 -3.91 27.27 -20.53
N ILE A 251 -5.02 26.58 -20.75
CA ILE A 251 -6.37 27.16 -20.79
C ILE A 251 -7.21 26.51 -19.69
N ASP A 252 -7.77 27.30 -18.81
CA ASP A 252 -8.89 26.88 -17.96
C ASP A 252 -10.18 27.13 -18.73
N SER A 253 -10.98 26.10 -18.88
CA SER A 253 -12.17 26.11 -19.72
C SER A 253 -13.41 25.62 -18.98
N GLN A 254 -14.56 26.12 -19.38
CA GLN A 254 -15.84 25.66 -18.87
C GLN A 254 -16.94 25.76 -19.94
N PRO A 255 -18.04 25.00 -19.80
CA PRO A 255 -19.22 25.14 -20.65
C PRO A 255 -19.79 26.55 -20.58
N LEU A 256 -20.52 26.93 -21.63
CA LEU A 256 -21.28 28.18 -21.63
C LEU A 256 -22.37 28.18 -20.56
N PHE A 257 -22.63 29.34 -19.98
CA PHE A 257 -23.77 29.51 -19.07
C PHE A 257 -25.11 29.32 -19.81
N LYS A 258 -26.12 28.81 -19.11
CA LYS A 258 -27.44 28.51 -19.68
C LYS A 258 -28.10 29.73 -20.33
N GLU A 259 -27.94 30.89 -19.75
CA GLU A 259 -28.57 32.15 -20.16
C GLU A 259 -27.64 33.04 -20.99
N TRP A 260 -26.51 32.50 -21.46
CA TRP A 260 -25.63 33.26 -22.34
C TRP A 260 -26.26 33.39 -23.73
N PRO A 261 -26.22 34.62 -24.37
CA PRO A 261 -26.83 34.85 -25.67
C PRO A 261 -26.20 34.05 -26.82
N GLU A 262 -24.96 33.66 -26.65
CA GLU A 262 -24.26 32.80 -27.60
C GLU A 262 -24.67 31.33 -27.45
N GLU A 263 -25.04 30.71 -28.56
CA GLU A 263 -25.43 29.32 -28.62
C GLU A 263 -24.24 28.35 -28.83
N LYS A 264 -23.10 28.87 -29.32
CA LYS A 264 -21.92 28.11 -29.72
C LYS A 264 -20.66 28.69 -29.10
N GLY A 265 -19.68 27.81 -28.87
CA GLY A 265 -18.40 28.16 -28.35
C GLY A 265 -18.12 27.49 -27.00
N LEU A 266 -17.06 27.93 -26.35
CA LEU A 266 -16.62 27.50 -25.01
C LEU A 266 -16.08 28.72 -24.29
N LEU A 267 -16.41 28.88 -23.01
CA LEU A 267 -15.87 29.96 -22.20
C LEU A 267 -14.44 29.66 -21.75
N VAL A 268 -13.51 30.55 -22.05
CA VAL A 268 -12.17 30.59 -21.49
C VAL A 268 -12.29 31.23 -20.11
N ALA A 269 -12.24 30.40 -19.04
CA ALA A 269 -12.35 30.86 -17.66
C ALA A 269 -11.04 31.45 -17.15
N GLY A 270 -9.91 30.94 -17.64
CA GLY A 270 -8.58 31.41 -17.27
C GLY A 270 -7.54 31.06 -18.32
N VAL A 271 -6.41 31.77 -18.26
CA VAL A 271 -5.24 31.50 -19.10
C VAL A 271 -4.01 31.53 -18.21
N TRP A 272 -3.22 30.46 -18.23
CA TRP A 272 -2.03 30.33 -17.41
C TRP A 272 -0.94 31.29 -17.90
N GLU A 273 -0.29 31.95 -16.98
CA GLU A 273 0.84 32.83 -17.26
C GLU A 273 1.99 32.07 -17.94
N ASP A 274 2.65 32.70 -18.93
CA ASP A 274 3.71 32.14 -19.78
C ASP A 274 3.29 30.92 -20.64
N SER A 275 2.01 30.55 -20.64
CA SER A 275 1.50 29.45 -21.45
C SER A 275 1.48 29.75 -22.95
N PRO A 276 1.37 28.73 -23.83
CA PRO A 276 1.12 28.94 -25.26
C PRO A 276 -0.11 29.81 -25.55
N ALA A 277 -1.17 29.66 -24.76
CA ALA A 277 -2.41 30.44 -24.90
C ALA A 277 -2.18 31.92 -24.54
N ALA A 278 -1.48 32.18 -23.41
CA ALA A 278 -1.13 33.55 -23.03
C ALA A 278 -0.26 34.25 -24.09
N LYS A 279 0.79 33.56 -24.58
CA LYS A 279 1.68 34.05 -25.64
C LYS A 279 0.95 34.28 -26.96
N GLY A 280 -0.08 33.48 -27.24
CA GLY A 280 -0.94 33.65 -28.40
C GLY A 280 -1.99 34.76 -28.26
N GLY A 281 -2.07 35.41 -27.10
CA GLY A 281 -2.99 36.53 -26.84
C GLY A 281 -4.41 36.11 -26.44
N LEU A 282 -4.63 34.83 -26.03
CA LEU A 282 -5.89 34.39 -25.45
C LEU A 282 -6.07 35.01 -24.06
N LYS A 283 -7.30 35.37 -23.70
CA LYS A 283 -7.62 36.01 -22.42
C LYS A 283 -8.81 35.30 -21.74
N ALA A 284 -8.85 35.39 -20.41
CA ALA A 284 -10.05 35.03 -19.66
C ALA A 284 -11.25 35.90 -20.12
N GLY A 285 -12.41 35.29 -20.27
CA GLY A 285 -13.61 35.90 -20.78
C GLY A 285 -13.78 35.76 -22.32
N ASP A 286 -12.76 35.29 -23.05
CA ASP A 286 -12.91 34.97 -24.46
C ASP A 286 -13.90 33.81 -24.67
N LEU A 287 -14.69 33.89 -25.72
CA LEU A 287 -15.53 32.81 -26.21
C LEU A 287 -14.77 32.10 -27.34
N LEU A 288 -14.27 30.90 -27.09
CA LEU A 288 -13.53 30.10 -28.07
C LEU A 288 -14.53 29.46 -29.06
N LEU A 289 -14.52 29.90 -30.34
CA LEU A 289 -15.43 29.45 -31.39
C LEU A 289 -14.84 28.33 -32.26
N SER A 290 -13.51 28.34 -32.47
CA SER A 290 -12.82 27.26 -33.17
C SER A 290 -11.39 27.12 -32.70
N LEU A 291 -10.85 25.90 -32.79
CA LEU A 291 -9.50 25.55 -32.43
C LEU A 291 -8.90 24.59 -33.45
N ALA A 292 -7.73 24.93 -34.03
CA ALA A 292 -7.07 24.14 -35.08
C ALA A 292 -8.01 23.79 -36.23
N GLY A 293 -8.86 24.74 -36.64
CA GLY A 293 -9.84 24.58 -37.71
C GLY A 293 -11.11 23.78 -37.35
N LYS A 294 -11.21 23.24 -36.12
CA LYS A 294 -12.42 22.54 -35.67
C LYS A 294 -13.35 23.51 -34.93
N PRO A 295 -14.65 23.51 -35.23
CA PRO A 295 -15.63 24.32 -34.51
C PRO A 295 -15.75 23.78 -33.07
N ILE A 296 -15.87 24.70 -32.11
CA ILE A 296 -16.03 24.38 -30.69
C ILE A 296 -17.47 24.70 -30.28
N ASN A 297 -18.13 23.74 -29.64
CA ASN A 297 -19.43 23.92 -29.06
C ASN A 297 -19.55 23.08 -27.79
N VAL A 298 -19.40 23.72 -26.64
CA VAL A 298 -19.42 23.06 -25.32
C VAL A 298 -20.40 23.81 -24.44
N ARG A 299 -21.61 23.28 -24.36
CA ARG A 299 -22.70 23.83 -23.55
C ARG A 299 -22.98 22.97 -22.31
N PHE A 300 -22.64 21.70 -22.38
CA PHE A 300 -22.88 20.72 -21.33
C PHE A 300 -21.59 20.07 -20.90
N ASP A 301 -21.54 19.59 -19.65
CA ASP A 301 -20.36 18.90 -19.09
C ASP A 301 -19.99 17.64 -19.90
N GLU A 302 -20.95 16.95 -20.47
CA GLU A 302 -20.74 15.76 -21.31
C GLU A 302 -19.93 16.05 -22.60
N GLN A 303 -19.80 17.32 -22.99
CA GLN A 303 -19.02 17.75 -24.17
C GLN A 303 -17.58 18.14 -23.79
N MET A 304 -17.27 18.30 -22.50
CA MET A 304 -15.92 18.69 -22.06
C MET A 304 -14.84 17.68 -22.40
N PRO A 305 -15.04 16.34 -22.25
CA PRO A 305 -14.01 15.37 -22.60
C PRO A 305 -13.56 15.45 -24.05
N ASP A 306 -14.48 15.70 -25.02
CA ASP A 306 -14.12 15.85 -26.43
C ASP A 306 -13.25 17.09 -26.65
N PHE A 307 -13.57 18.21 -25.99
CA PHE A 307 -12.75 19.42 -26.06
C PHE A 307 -11.37 19.19 -25.41
N MET A 308 -11.29 18.52 -24.27
CA MET A 308 -10.04 18.18 -23.62
C MET A 308 -9.21 17.23 -24.48
N ALA A 309 -9.83 16.24 -25.11
CA ALA A 309 -9.15 15.34 -26.04
C ALA A 309 -8.61 16.10 -27.26
N LEU A 310 -9.35 17.06 -27.80
CA LEU A 310 -8.86 17.94 -28.87
C LEU A 310 -7.63 18.74 -28.40
N THR A 311 -7.69 19.43 -27.26
CA THR A 311 -6.60 20.28 -26.76
C THR A 311 -5.35 19.49 -26.42
N THR A 312 -5.50 18.23 -26.00
CA THR A 312 -4.37 17.35 -25.65
C THR A 312 -3.82 16.55 -26.85
N SER A 313 -4.41 16.67 -28.04
CA SER A 313 -3.98 16.00 -29.28
C SER A 313 -3.48 16.96 -30.38
N LEU A 314 -3.23 18.22 -30.04
CA LEU A 314 -2.73 19.20 -30.97
C LEU A 314 -1.29 18.93 -31.40
N PRO A 315 -0.87 19.34 -32.63
CA PRO A 315 0.51 19.10 -33.08
C PRO A 315 1.50 19.91 -32.26
N LEU A 316 2.47 19.24 -31.65
CA LEU A 316 3.49 19.86 -30.82
C LEU A 316 4.46 20.72 -31.63
N GLY A 317 4.77 21.91 -31.12
CA GLY A 317 5.73 22.85 -31.71
C GLY A 317 5.29 23.48 -33.03
N ARG A 318 4.04 23.26 -33.46
CA ARG A 318 3.49 23.85 -34.70
C ARG A 318 2.39 24.86 -34.35
N PRO A 319 2.41 26.07 -34.96
CA PRO A 319 1.35 27.03 -34.74
C PRO A 319 -0.02 26.48 -35.17
N ILE A 320 -1.03 26.68 -34.35
CA ILE A 320 -2.42 26.37 -34.65
C ILE A 320 -3.25 27.66 -34.56
N SER A 321 -4.34 27.74 -35.32
CA SER A 321 -5.26 28.86 -35.25
C SER A 321 -6.36 28.64 -34.22
N ALA A 322 -6.76 29.70 -33.53
CA ALA A 322 -7.95 29.74 -32.69
C ALA A 322 -8.78 30.99 -33.08
N VAL A 323 -10.07 30.81 -33.24
CA VAL A 323 -10.99 31.94 -33.40
C VAL A 323 -11.74 32.14 -32.11
N VAL A 324 -11.66 33.35 -31.58
CA VAL A 324 -12.35 33.75 -30.36
C VAL A 324 -13.24 34.94 -30.58
N LYS A 325 -14.35 35.05 -29.84
CA LYS A 325 -15.16 36.26 -29.75
C LYS A 325 -14.82 36.99 -28.48
N ARG A 326 -14.37 38.23 -28.59
CA ARG A 326 -13.99 39.13 -27.52
C ARG A 326 -14.68 40.47 -27.70
N GLU A 327 -15.43 40.94 -26.70
CA GLU A 327 -16.16 42.21 -26.77
C GLU A 327 -17.01 42.34 -28.04
N GLY A 328 -17.65 41.25 -28.48
CA GLY A 328 -18.51 41.18 -29.65
C GLY A 328 -17.78 41.01 -31.00
N GLN A 329 -16.44 41.08 -31.04
CA GLN A 329 -15.63 40.93 -32.26
C GLN A 329 -14.96 39.57 -32.35
N GLU A 330 -14.91 38.99 -33.53
CA GLU A 330 -14.15 37.79 -33.83
C GLU A 330 -12.68 38.12 -34.08
N ILE A 331 -11.80 37.42 -33.36
CA ILE A 331 -10.35 37.59 -33.44
C ILE A 331 -9.73 36.23 -33.73
N THR A 332 -8.83 36.16 -34.70
CA THR A 332 -8.03 35.00 -34.99
C THR A 332 -6.69 35.09 -34.24
N LEU A 333 -6.41 34.12 -33.40
CA LEU A 333 -5.18 34.01 -32.64
C LEU A 333 -4.33 32.85 -33.17
N SER A 334 -3.03 32.93 -32.94
CA SER A 334 -2.07 31.84 -33.24
C SER A 334 -1.39 31.38 -31.97
N MET A 335 -1.45 30.07 -31.68
CA MET A 335 -0.84 29.46 -30.49
C MET A 335 0.02 28.27 -30.91
N THR A 336 1.14 28.05 -30.18
CA THR A 336 2.03 26.91 -30.45
C THR A 336 1.98 25.95 -29.27
N PRO A 337 1.26 24.81 -29.37
CA PRO A 337 1.15 23.84 -28.30
C PRO A 337 2.54 23.27 -27.91
N ILE A 338 2.75 23.06 -26.63
CA ILE A 338 3.94 22.37 -26.08
C ILE A 338 3.55 21.02 -25.51
N GLU A 339 4.53 20.15 -25.22
CA GLU A 339 4.28 18.90 -24.54
C GLU A 339 3.78 19.18 -23.10
N ARG A 340 2.72 18.47 -22.69
CA ARG A 340 2.14 18.62 -21.35
C ARG A 340 3.09 18.16 -20.26
N GLY A 341 3.83 17.08 -20.50
CA GLY A 341 4.68 16.46 -19.51
C GLY A 341 3.91 15.84 -18.33
N GLU A 342 4.62 15.30 -17.40
CA GLU A 342 4.06 14.86 -16.10
C GLU A 342 3.80 16.08 -15.23
N ILE A 343 2.65 16.12 -14.53
CA ILE A 343 2.39 17.19 -13.54
C ILE A 343 3.13 16.88 -12.26
N TYR A 344 3.03 15.65 -11.79
CA TYR A 344 3.60 15.20 -10.52
C TYR A 344 4.73 14.18 -10.75
N PRO A 345 6.01 14.63 -10.81
CA PRO A 345 7.16 13.74 -10.91
C PRO A 345 7.18 12.71 -9.77
N LYS A 346 7.84 11.57 -10.02
CA LYS A 346 7.95 10.47 -9.05
C LYS A 346 8.46 10.95 -7.69
N GLN A 347 7.83 10.46 -6.64
CA GLN A 347 8.27 10.69 -5.27
C GLN A 347 9.43 9.77 -4.91
N ARG A 348 10.19 10.19 -3.90
CA ARG A 348 11.25 9.41 -3.30
C ARG A 348 11.23 9.57 -1.78
N GLU A 349 11.50 8.48 -1.06
CA GLU A 349 11.73 8.50 0.38
C GLU A 349 13.15 8.95 0.70
N PHE A 350 13.28 9.75 1.75
CA PHE A 350 14.52 10.19 2.37
C PHE A 350 14.54 9.78 3.84
N ASN A 351 14.90 8.53 4.10
CA ASN A 351 14.89 7.93 5.43
C ASN A 351 15.65 8.75 6.47
N HIS A 352 16.84 9.25 6.09
CA HIS A 352 17.70 10.07 6.96
C HIS A 352 17.10 11.43 7.33
N TRP A 353 16.10 11.88 6.59
CA TRP A 353 15.33 13.11 6.86
C TRP A 353 13.98 12.81 7.50
N GLY A 354 13.48 11.60 7.34
CA GLY A 354 12.12 11.23 7.74
C GLY A 354 11.06 11.96 6.92
N LEU A 355 11.27 12.07 5.60
CA LEU A 355 10.31 12.70 4.69
C LEU A 355 10.29 12.01 3.32
N THR A 356 9.23 12.29 2.56
CA THR A 356 9.18 11.99 1.14
C THR A 356 9.12 13.28 0.34
N ALA A 357 9.69 13.27 -0.85
CA ALA A 357 9.79 14.46 -1.69
C ALA A 357 9.79 14.13 -3.18
N ARG A 358 9.50 15.16 -3.99
CA ARG A 358 9.55 15.10 -5.47
C ARG A 358 10.18 16.34 -6.07
N ASP A 359 10.60 16.23 -7.32
CA ASP A 359 11.03 17.36 -8.14
C ASP A 359 9.85 18.21 -8.57
N PHE A 360 10.12 19.41 -9.06
CA PHE A 360 9.14 20.24 -9.75
C PHE A 360 9.07 19.91 -11.23
N SER A 361 7.87 19.67 -11.73
CA SER A 361 7.57 19.82 -13.15
C SER A 361 7.22 21.29 -13.46
N PHE A 362 7.21 21.65 -14.73
CA PHE A 362 6.78 22.99 -15.16
C PHE A 362 5.36 23.32 -14.68
N LEU A 363 4.42 22.38 -14.83
CA LEU A 363 3.03 22.58 -14.42
C LEU A 363 2.89 22.69 -12.90
N LEU A 364 3.53 21.82 -12.13
CA LEU A 364 3.51 21.87 -10.67
C LEU A 364 4.11 23.17 -10.14
N ALA A 365 5.21 23.65 -10.73
CA ALA A 365 5.79 24.92 -10.36
C ALA A 365 4.83 26.09 -10.60
N LYS A 366 4.11 26.10 -11.73
CA LYS A 366 3.09 27.13 -12.03
C LYS A 366 1.92 27.06 -11.04
N GLU A 367 1.39 25.88 -10.73
CA GLU A 367 0.33 25.72 -9.71
C GLU A 367 0.75 26.27 -8.34
N MET A 368 2.02 26.07 -7.97
CA MET A 368 2.58 26.60 -6.73
C MET A 368 3.11 28.06 -6.85
N LYS A 369 2.83 28.73 -7.97
CA LYS A 369 3.25 30.13 -8.25
C LYS A 369 4.78 30.32 -8.13
N ARG A 370 5.55 29.31 -8.54
CA ARG A 370 7.00 29.39 -8.61
C ARG A 370 7.48 29.86 -9.98
N THR A 371 8.57 30.61 -9.98
CA THR A 371 9.21 31.14 -11.19
C THR A 371 10.34 30.24 -11.73
N ASN A 372 10.75 29.24 -10.92
CA ASN A 372 11.80 28.26 -11.26
C ASN A 372 11.43 26.86 -10.78
N LEU A 373 12.22 25.88 -11.18
CA LEU A 373 12.06 24.48 -10.81
C LEU A 373 13.01 24.03 -9.68
N ASP A 374 13.81 24.97 -9.14
CA ASP A 374 14.81 24.65 -8.12
C ASP A 374 14.14 24.33 -6.77
N GLY A 375 14.73 23.37 -6.05
CA GLY A 375 14.22 22.89 -4.77
C GLY A 375 13.51 21.55 -4.88
N VAL A 376 13.12 21.02 -3.74
CA VAL A 376 12.47 19.71 -3.61
C VAL A 376 11.17 19.88 -2.83
N LEU A 377 10.05 19.50 -3.43
CA LEU A 377 8.74 19.59 -2.78
C LEU A 377 8.57 18.44 -1.77
N VAL A 378 8.42 18.77 -0.51
CA VAL A 378 8.10 17.80 0.55
C VAL A 378 6.65 17.34 0.39
N THR A 379 6.45 16.04 0.21
CA THR A 379 5.13 15.45 -0.03
C THR A 379 4.52 14.83 1.22
N SER A 380 5.34 14.31 2.12
CA SER A 380 4.92 13.91 3.47
C SER A 380 6.11 13.92 4.44
N VAL A 381 5.82 13.98 5.75
CA VAL A 381 6.82 14.02 6.81
C VAL A 381 6.47 12.98 7.87
N ARG A 382 7.47 12.24 8.35
CA ARG A 382 7.33 11.22 9.38
C ARG A 382 7.13 11.88 10.74
N PRO A 383 6.04 11.59 11.45
CA PRO A 383 5.90 11.99 12.85
C PRO A 383 7.05 11.41 13.70
N GLY A 384 7.70 12.27 14.51
CA GLY A 384 8.88 11.84 15.28
C GLY A 384 10.16 11.61 14.47
N GLY A 385 10.14 11.87 13.15
CA GLY A 385 11.33 11.81 12.31
C GLY A 385 12.12 13.13 12.32
N PRO A 386 13.37 13.12 11.82
CA PRO A 386 14.26 14.29 11.90
C PRO A 386 13.68 15.61 11.39
N ALA A 387 13.00 15.60 10.24
CA ALA A 387 12.35 16.77 9.67
C ALA A 387 11.09 17.20 10.46
N GLY A 388 10.37 16.23 11.02
CA GLY A 388 9.17 16.48 11.83
C GLY A 388 9.50 17.03 13.24
N GLU A 389 10.65 16.68 13.81
CA GLU A 389 11.09 17.17 15.11
C GLU A 389 11.89 18.48 15.05
N ALA A 390 12.29 18.90 13.84
CA ALA A 390 12.98 20.18 13.63
C ALA A 390 12.12 21.36 14.11
N LYS A 391 12.74 22.49 14.42
CA LYS A 391 12.05 23.70 14.88
C LYS A 391 12.45 24.91 14.03
N PRO A 392 11.52 25.42 13.20
CA PRO A 392 10.17 24.90 12.96
C PRO A 392 10.21 23.54 12.24
N ALA A 393 9.22 22.68 12.53
CA ALA A 393 9.05 21.40 11.84
C ALA A 393 8.79 21.61 10.35
N MET A 394 9.29 20.71 9.51
CA MET A 394 8.90 20.66 8.11
C MET A 394 7.52 20.00 7.97
N GLU A 395 6.78 20.42 6.95
CA GLU A 395 5.41 19.98 6.69
C GLU A 395 5.24 19.64 5.20
N ARG A 396 4.16 18.92 4.89
CA ARG A 396 3.75 18.70 3.49
C ARG A 396 3.52 20.04 2.79
N GLY A 397 4.10 20.21 1.60
CA GLY A 397 4.02 21.44 0.81
C GLY A 397 5.19 22.40 1.01
N ASP A 398 6.09 22.12 1.95
CA ASP A 398 7.34 22.88 2.06
C ASP A 398 8.26 22.57 0.87
N VAL A 399 9.08 23.54 0.51
CA VAL A 399 10.08 23.36 -0.55
C VAL A 399 11.46 23.51 0.08
N LEU A 400 12.21 22.41 0.18
CA LEU A 400 13.59 22.43 0.65
C LEU A 400 14.48 23.00 -0.46
N VAL A 401 15.15 24.14 -0.18
CA VAL A 401 15.91 24.90 -1.17
C VAL A 401 17.40 24.99 -0.89
N ASP A 402 17.84 24.72 0.34
CA ASP A 402 19.25 24.83 0.71
C ASP A 402 19.58 23.95 1.93
N ILE A 403 20.82 23.44 1.96
CA ILE A 403 21.39 22.72 3.10
C ILE A 403 22.77 23.31 3.39
N ASN A 404 22.96 23.83 4.61
CA ASN A 404 24.22 24.43 5.08
C ASN A 404 24.76 25.54 4.14
N GLY A 405 23.88 26.37 3.58
CA GLY A 405 24.24 27.44 2.65
C GLY A 405 24.51 26.98 1.21
N THR A 406 24.22 25.71 0.90
CA THR A 406 24.40 25.18 -0.45
C THR A 406 23.04 24.82 -1.06
N PRO A 407 22.67 25.43 -2.23
CA PRO A 407 21.36 25.22 -2.84
C PRO A 407 21.06 23.76 -3.17
N VAL A 408 19.85 23.31 -2.94
CA VAL A 408 19.28 22.03 -3.36
C VAL A 408 18.37 22.29 -4.56
N LYS A 409 18.65 21.65 -5.70
CA LYS A 409 17.91 21.90 -6.94
C LYS A 409 16.96 20.77 -7.34
N SER A 410 17.22 19.55 -6.87
CA SER A 410 16.47 18.36 -7.25
C SER A 410 16.51 17.28 -6.18
N VAL A 411 15.62 16.29 -6.32
CA VAL A 411 15.61 15.04 -5.53
C VAL A 411 16.96 14.30 -5.64
N LYS A 412 17.56 14.29 -6.82
CA LYS A 412 18.89 13.71 -7.04
C LYS A 412 19.96 14.45 -6.23
N ASP A 413 19.93 15.76 -6.26
CA ASP A 413 20.86 16.62 -5.53
C ASP A 413 20.72 16.44 -4.00
N LEU A 414 19.46 16.37 -3.50
CA LEU A 414 19.18 16.05 -2.11
C LEU A 414 19.73 14.68 -1.71
N ALA A 415 19.58 13.66 -2.57
CA ALA A 415 20.10 12.32 -2.30
C ALA A 415 21.63 12.29 -2.21
N GLU A 416 22.32 12.94 -3.15
CA GLU A 416 23.79 13.02 -3.16
C GLU A 416 24.32 13.75 -1.91
N ARG A 417 23.67 14.85 -1.52
CA ARG A 417 24.04 15.59 -0.30
C ARG A 417 23.77 14.79 0.96
N THR A 418 22.62 14.14 1.04
CA THR A 418 22.29 13.26 2.17
C THR A 418 23.35 12.19 2.35
N ARG A 419 23.76 11.55 1.25
CA ARG A 419 24.84 10.54 1.28
C ARG A 419 26.14 11.15 1.83
N THR A 420 26.57 12.31 1.32
CA THR A 420 27.81 12.98 1.76
C THR A 420 27.77 13.36 3.24
N ILE A 421 26.60 13.76 3.75
CA ILE A 421 26.40 14.15 5.17
C ILE A 421 26.46 12.92 6.08
N SER A 422 25.86 11.79 5.65
CA SER A 422 25.70 10.59 6.48
C SER A 422 26.82 9.55 6.31
N GLU A 423 27.65 9.68 5.28
CA GLU A 423 28.72 8.71 4.98
C GLU A 423 29.74 8.64 6.13
N GLY A 424 29.91 7.42 6.69
CA GLY A 424 30.83 7.17 7.80
C GLY A 424 30.37 7.73 9.16
N GLN A 425 29.15 8.24 9.26
CA GLN A 425 28.58 8.73 10.52
C GLN A 425 27.77 7.63 11.20
N THR A 426 27.98 7.44 12.49
CA THR A 426 27.23 6.53 13.36
C THR A 426 26.11 7.25 14.14
N GLU A 427 26.11 8.57 14.16
CA GLU A 427 25.12 9.40 14.81
C GLU A 427 24.55 10.43 13.83
N PRO A 428 23.28 10.87 14.01
CA PRO A 428 22.67 11.89 13.17
C PRO A 428 23.45 13.21 13.17
N VAL A 429 23.73 13.75 11.99
CA VAL A 429 24.48 14.97 11.78
C VAL A 429 23.53 16.17 11.75
N PRO A 430 23.70 17.19 12.62
CA PRO A 430 22.90 18.40 12.56
C PRO A 430 23.27 19.24 11.34
N VAL A 431 22.27 19.60 10.53
CA VAL A 431 22.40 20.49 9.36
C VAL A 431 21.40 21.63 9.44
N ILE A 432 21.75 22.76 8.86
CA ILE A 432 20.80 23.87 8.67
C ILE A 432 20.06 23.61 7.36
N ALA A 433 18.76 23.34 7.45
CA ALA A 433 17.87 23.23 6.30
C ALA A 433 17.12 24.56 6.10
N THR A 434 17.20 25.12 4.88
CA THR A 434 16.38 26.25 4.47
C THR A 434 15.24 25.76 3.61
N PHE A 435 14.02 26.10 3.98
CA PHE A 435 12.84 25.71 3.20
C PHE A 435 11.86 26.87 3.06
N GLU A 436 11.07 26.82 2.01
CA GLU A 436 10.03 27.78 1.71
C GLU A 436 8.65 27.17 2.02
N ARG A 437 7.84 27.90 2.77
CA ARG A 437 6.44 27.57 3.06
C ARG A 437 5.59 28.73 2.62
N ARG A 438 4.78 28.52 1.57
CA ARG A 438 4.05 29.61 0.91
C ARG A 438 5.03 30.70 0.45
N ALA A 439 4.89 31.92 0.96
CA ALA A 439 5.76 33.07 0.61
C ALA A 439 6.88 33.32 1.64
N ALA A 440 7.01 32.52 2.69
CA ALA A 440 7.99 32.72 3.76
C ALA A 440 9.11 31.68 3.67
N ARG A 441 10.33 32.12 4.03
CA ARG A 441 11.53 31.29 4.10
C ARG A 441 11.87 31.00 5.55
N TYR A 442 12.10 29.73 5.86
CA TYR A 442 12.40 29.23 7.21
C TYR A 442 13.77 28.59 7.24
N LEU A 443 14.37 28.62 8.41
CA LEU A 443 15.61 27.95 8.76
C LEU A 443 15.32 26.99 9.92
N ALA A 444 15.71 25.73 9.80
CA ALA A 444 15.60 24.76 10.88
C ALA A 444 16.86 23.91 10.97
N VAL A 445 17.21 23.49 12.17
CA VAL A 445 18.25 22.48 12.37
C VAL A 445 17.60 21.12 12.30
N VAL A 446 18.00 20.31 11.32
CA VAL A 446 17.55 18.94 11.14
C VAL A 446 18.71 18.01 11.45
N ARG A 447 18.47 16.98 12.26
CA ARG A 447 19.45 15.93 12.56
C ARG A 447 19.35 14.82 11.51
N VAL A 448 20.13 14.97 10.44
CA VAL A 448 20.09 14.04 9.29
C VAL A 448 20.85 12.77 9.62
N GLY A 449 20.18 11.64 9.58
CA GLY A 449 20.75 10.32 9.86
C GLY A 449 19.72 9.38 10.48
N VAL A 450 20.09 8.13 10.61
CA VAL A 450 19.34 7.14 11.38
C VAL A 450 20.09 6.97 12.69
N GLU A 451 19.40 7.14 13.79
CA GLU A 451 19.98 6.80 15.10
C GLU A 451 20.11 5.27 15.14
N GLU A 452 21.36 4.78 15.16
CA GLU A 452 21.57 3.36 15.43
C GLU A 452 21.10 3.08 16.85
N GLU A 453 20.25 2.06 17.03
CA GLU A 453 19.86 1.59 18.35
C GLU A 453 21.14 1.21 19.08
N LYS A 454 21.54 2.03 20.06
CA LYS A 454 22.68 1.71 20.91
C LYS A 454 22.36 0.42 21.63
N ASP A 455 23.26 -0.56 21.56
CA ASP A 455 23.16 -1.76 22.36
C ASP A 455 22.97 -1.33 23.83
N PRO A 456 21.83 -1.63 24.48
CA PRO A 456 21.56 -1.18 25.85
C PRO A 456 22.57 -1.73 26.87
N GLY A 457 23.52 -2.50 26.38
CA GLY A 457 24.50 -3.17 27.20
C GLY A 457 23.91 -4.37 27.97
N LEU A 458 24.76 -5.22 28.47
CA LEU A 458 24.34 -6.34 29.30
C LEU A 458 24.06 -5.84 30.72
N GLU A 459 22.88 -6.13 31.26
CA GLU A 459 22.59 -5.88 32.65
C GLU A 459 23.47 -6.80 33.53
N VAL A 460 23.99 -6.28 34.64
CA VAL A 460 24.76 -7.06 35.58
C VAL A 460 23.91 -8.23 36.07
N THR A 461 24.40 -9.44 35.88
CA THR A 461 23.71 -10.65 36.30
C THR A 461 23.51 -10.66 37.82
N LYS A 462 22.29 -10.82 38.28
CA LYS A 462 21.91 -10.77 39.70
C LYS A 462 21.33 -12.11 40.15
N ALA A 463 21.24 -12.32 41.46
CA ALA A 463 20.50 -13.44 41.99
C ALA A 463 19.01 -13.33 41.61
N TRP A 464 18.40 -14.45 41.30
CA TRP A 464 17.03 -14.54 40.82
C TRP A 464 16.35 -15.80 41.42
N LEU A 465 15.11 -15.63 41.84
CA LEU A 465 14.20 -16.71 42.21
C LEU A 465 13.35 -17.09 41.00
N PRO A 466 13.39 -18.31 40.46
CA PRO A 466 12.72 -18.68 39.23
C PRO A 466 11.21 -18.89 39.41
N VAL A 467 10.51 -17.80 39.69
CA VAL A 467 9.03 -17.72 39.83
C VAL A 467 8.48 -16.43 39.23
N GLU A 468 7.21 -16.45 38.91
CA GLU A 468 6.41 -15.23 38.72
C GLU A 468 5.53 -15.03 39.94
N MET A 469 5.40 -13.78 40.38
CA MET A 469 4.67 -13.47 41.60
C MET A 469 3.92 -12.15 41.49
N ARG A 470 2.89 -12.01 42.28
CA ARG A 470 2.11 -10.79 42.44
C ARG A 470 1.96 -10.41 43.89
N VAL A 471 1.97 -9.11 44.16
CA VAL A 471 1.73 -8.61 45.53
C VAL A 471 0.33 -8.99 45.98
N ILE A 472 0.18 -9.34 47.26
CA ILE A 472 -1.10 -9.60 47.90
C ILE A 472 -1.73 -8.24 48.21
N SER A 473 -2.71 -7.83 47.39
CA SER A 473 -3.41 -6.56 47.64
C SER A 473 -4.27 -6.65 48.90
N ARG A 474 -4.58 -5.47 49.47
CA ARG A 474 -5.47 -5.40 50.66
C ARG A 474 -6.84 -6.01 50.40
N GLU A 475 -7.34 -5.89 49.17
CA GLU A 475 -8.60 -6.53 48.76
C GLU A 475 -8.51 -8.04 48.75
N ILE A 476 -7.45 -8.60 48.19
CA ILE A 476 -7.21 -10.06 48.21
C ILE A 476 -7.09 -10.56 49.65
N ALA A 477 -6.28 -9.88 50.49
CA ALA A 477 -6.14 -10.24 51.91
C ALA A 477 -7.47 -10.26 52.67
N ARG A 478 -8.34 -9.26 52.45
CA ARG A 478 -9.69 -9.18 53.04
C ARG A 478 -10.60 -10.32 52.55
N GLN A 479 -10.60 -10.61 51.24
CA GLN A 479 -11.43 -11.70 50.70
C GLN A 479 -10.98 -13.08 51.16
N LEU A 480 -9.70 -13.26 51.45
CA LEU A 480 -9.13 -14.47 52.04
C LEU A 480 -9.42 -14.57 53.56
N GLY A 481 -10.11 -13.58 54.17
CA GLY A 481 -10.37 -13.51 55.60
C GLY A 481 -9.11 -13.25 56.45
N ARG A 482 -8.03 -12.76 55.83
CA ARG A 482 -6.73 -12.49 56.47
C ARG A 482 -6.27 -11.06 56.14
N PRO A 483 -6.96 -10.02 56.70
CA PRO A 483 -6.68 -8.62 56.37
C PRO A 483 -5.25 -8.16 56.76
N ASP A 484 -4.58 -8.92 57.60
CA ASP A 484 -3.20 -8.75 58.02
C ASP A 484 -2.16 -9.37 57.05
N LEU A 485 -2.61 -10.15 56.07
CA LEU A 485 -1.74 -10.87 55.15
C LEU A 485 -1.04 -9.89 54.22
N LYS A 486 0.30 -9.98 54.17
CA LYS A 486 1.19 -9.18 53.32
C LYS A 486 2.22 -10.07 52.65
N GLY A 487 2.79 -9.62 51.55
CA GLY A 487 3.79 -10.34 50.78
C GLY A 487 3.32 -10.64 49.36
N PHE A 488 3.72 -11.78 48.82
CA PHE A 488 3.50 -12.13 47.44
C PHE A 488 2.84 -13.50 47.32
N TYR A 489 2.00 -13.69 46.28
CA TYR A 489 1.55 -15.02 45.89
C TYR A 489 2.18 -15.41 44.56
N LEU A 490 2.54 -16.69 44.44
CA LEU A 490 3.16 -17.23 43.23
C LEU A 490 2.10 -17.49 42.16
N THR A 491 2.27 -16.85 41.03
CA THR A 491 1.44 -17.09 39.83
C THR A 491 1.99 -18.20 38.97
N ARG A 492 3.33 -18.36 38.97
CA ARG A 492 4.04 -19.40 38.23
C ARG A 492 5.33 -19.81 38.96
N VAL A 493 5.67 -21.07 38.83
CA VAL A 493 6.99 -21.62 39.15
C VAL A 493 7.53 -22.19 37.86
N TYR A 494 8.75 -21.78 37.48
CA TYR A 494 9.32 -22.26 36.21
C TYR A 494 9.69 -23.75 36.33
N PRO A 495 9.34 -24.59 35.32
CA PRO A 495 9.69 -26.02 35.33
C PRO A 495 11.20 -26.23 35.41
N ASP A 496 11.60 -27.36 35.93
CA ASP A 496 13.01 -27.82 36.13
C ASP A 496 13.90 -26.86 36.92
N SER A 497 13.35 -25.77 37.44
CA SER A 497 14.06 -24.75 38.20
C SER A 497 14.40 -25.16 39.63
N THR A 498 15.30 -24.39 40.28
CA THR A 498 15.60 -24.55 41.71
C THR A 498 14.37 -24.28 42.60
N ALA A 499 13.47 -23.41 42.18
CA ALA A 499 12.23 -23.13 42.89
C ALA A 499 11.27 -24.33 42.88
N GLU A 500 11.09 -24.99 41.73
CA GLU A 500 10.28 -26.20 41.63
C GLU A 500 10.91 -27.35 42.42
N LYS A 501 12.22 -27.58 42.29
CA LYS A 501 12.96 -28.60 43.03
C LYS A 501 12.91 -28.40 44.54
N ALA A 502 12.86 -27.15 44.97
CA ALA A 502 12.64 -26.78 46.37
C ALA A 502 11.21 -27.04 46.87
N GLY A 503 10.28 -27.29 45.93
CA GLY A 503 8.88 -27.59 46.23
C GLY A 503 7.96 -26.38 46.30
N LEU A 504 8.35 -25.23 45.77
CA LEU A 504 7.44 -24.09 45.53
C LEU A 504 6.38 -24.47 44.52
N LYS A 505 5.18 -23.92 44.63
CA LYS A 505 4.03 -24.19 43.76
C LYS A 505 3.27 -22.90 43.43
N PRO A 506 2.67 -22.82 42.24
CA PRO A 506 1.69 -21.75 41.96
C PRO A 506 0.58 -21.76 43.03
N GLY A 507 0.19 -20.57 43.50
CA GLY A 507 -0.77 -20.39 44.59
C GLY A 507 -0.15 -20.31 46.01
N ASP A 508 1.17 -20.51 46.16
CA ASP A 508 1.86 -20.25 47.44
C ASP A 508 1.89 -18.75 47.74
N PHE A 509 1.80 -18.43 49.04
CA PHE A 509 1.98 -17.07 49.53
C PHE A 509 3.33 -16.96 50.25
N ILE A 510 4.23 -16.14 49.75
CA ILE A 510 5.52 -15.83 50.37
C ILE A 510 5.34 -14.68 51.34
N LEU A 511 5.61 -14.91 52.64
CA LEU A 511 5.35 -13.98 53.72
C LEU A 511 6.62 -13.40 54.33
N ALA A 512 7.76 -14.12 54.24
CA ALA A 512 9.04 -13.67 54.74
C ALA A 512 10.22 -14.28 53.94
N LEU A 513 11.35 -13.59 53.92
CA LEU A 513 12.63 -14.00 53.35
C LEU A 513 13.68 -13.99 54.49
N ASP A 514 14.36 -15.13 54.75
CA ASP A 514 15.33 -15.32 55.79
C ASP A 514 14.85 -14.82 57.17
N GLY A 515 13.56 -15.01 57.47
CA GLY A 515 12.92 -14.59 58.71
C GLY A 515 12.44 -13.12 58.71
N GLU A 516 12.82 -12.33 57.74
CA GLU A 516 12.38 -10.94 57.60
C GLU A 516 11.00 -10.88 56.90
N LYS A 517 10.00 -10.31 57.60
CA LYS A 517 8.63 -10.24 57.08
C LYS A 517 8.50 -9.26 55.94
N LEU A 518 7.85 -9.69 54.86
CA LEU A 518 7.53 -8.83 53.73
C LEU A 518 6.41 -7.86 54.09
N THR A 519 6.51 -6.64 53.58
CA THR A 519 5.56 -5.54 53.87
C THR A 519 4.67 -5.20 52.70
N ALA A 520 4.93 -5.78 51.52
CA ALA A 520 4.19 -5.57 50.31
C ALA A 520 2.66 -5.79 50.50
N SER A 521 1.88 -4.79 50.15
CA SER A 521 0.41 -4.81 50.32
C SER A 521 -0.37 -4.01 49.23
N GLY A 522 0.34 -3.50 48.25
CA GLY A 522 -0.20 -2.74 47.14
C GLY A 522 0.68 -2.78 45.89
N PRO A 523 0.17 -2.39 44.69
CA PRO A 523 0.91 -2.42 43.44
C PRO A 523 2.26 -1.70 43.47
N GLU A 524 2.37 -0.66 44.30
CA GLU A 524 3.57 0.11 44.53
C GLU A 524 4.74 -0.68 45.14
N ASN A 525 4.46 -1.85 45.74
CA ASN A 525 5.42 -2.72 46.33
C ASN A 525 5.71 -3.98 45.48
N GLN A 526 5.30 -4.00 44.21
CA GLN A 526 5.39 -5.20 43.36
C GLN A 526 6.80 -5.75 43.24
N ASP A 527 7.81 -4.90 43.30
CA ASP A 527 9.22 -5.28 43.12
C ASP A 527 9.97 -5.52 44.42
N GLU A 528 9.33 -5.40 45.62
CA GLU A 528 9.99 -5.47 46.95
C GLU A 528 10.78 -6.74 47.11
N LEU A 529 10.18 -7.91 46.88
CA LEU A 529 10.86 -9.20 47.05
C LEU A 529 11.98 -9.40 46.02
N GLU A 530 11.76 -8.94 44.76
CA GLU A 530 12.78 -9.03 43.73
C GLU A 530 14.00 -8.16 44.06
N ILE A 531 13.79 -6.93 44.57
CA ILE A 531 14.85 -6.04 45.03
C ILE A 531 15.64 -6.69 46.18
N LEU A 532 14.96 -7.31 47.13
CA LEU A 532 15.63 -8.04 48.23
C LEU A 532 16.47 -9.22 47.72
N ILE A 533 15.90 -10.04 46.81
CA ILE A 533 16.60 -11.18 46.20
C ILE A 533 17.86 -10.73 45.46
N ARG A 534 17.80 -9.62 44.74
CA ARG A 534 18.93 -9.06 43.98
C ARG A 534 20.12 -8.61 44.84
N GLN A 535 19.96 -8.53 46.15
CA GLN A 535 21.02 -8.21 47.10
C GLN A 535 21.85 -9.43 47.50
N TYR A 536 21.38 -10.63 47.18
CA TYR A 536 22.11 -11.88 47.46
C TYR A 536 23.08 -12.23 46.32
N ASP A 537 24.04 -13.07 46.66
CA ASP A 537 24.92 -13.67 45.66
C ASP A 537 24.21 -14.81 44.91
N VAL A 538 24.58 -14.99 43.64
CA VAL A 538 24.12 -16.14 42.84
C VAL A 538 24.64 -17.44 43.48
N GLY A 539 23.77 -18.44 43.57
CA GLY A 539 24.05 -19.72 44.24
C GLY A 539 23.81 -19.69 45.75
N LYS A 540 23.40 -18.56 46.34
CA LYS A 540 23.03 -18.48 47.76
C LYS A 540 21.67 -19.15 47.96
N THR A 541 21.57 -19.92 49.07
CA THR A 541 20.29 -20.46 49.53
C THR A 541 19.62 -19.49 50.48
N VAL A 542 18.31 -19.32 50.31
CA VAL A 542 17.45 -18.48 51.18
C VAL A 542 16.28 -19.29 51.72
N GLU A 543 15.80 -18.92 52.90
CA GLU A 543 14.65 -19.53 53.54
C GLU A 543 13.41 -18.67 53.30
N LEU A 544 12.42 -19.23 52.62
CA LEU A 544 11.13 -18.58 52.41
C LEU A 544 10.08 -19.09 53.42
N SER A 545 9.40 -18.16 54.11
CA SER A 545 8.21 -18.53 54.89
C SER A 545 7.01 -18.52 53.95
N VAL A 546 6.43 -19.68 53.71
CA VAL A 546 5.38 -19.92 52.73
C VAL A 546 4.09 -20.34 53.41
N LEU A 547 2.96 -19.71 53.02
CA LEU A 547 1.62 -20.15 53.42
C LEU A 547 0.99 -20.91 52.24
N ARG A 548 0.69 -22.20 52.44
CA ARG A 548 -0.01 -23.08 51.52
C ARG A 548 -1.13 -23.80 52.23
N ASP A 549 -2.33 -23.85 51.69
CA ASP A 549 -3.50 -24.54 52.25
C ASP A 549 -3.73 -24.20 53.73
N LYS A 550 -3.58 -22.91 54.11
CA LYS A 550 -3.70 -22.37 55.48
C LYS A 550 -2.61 -22.86 56.47
N LYS A 551 -1.57 -23.55 56.01
CA LYS A 551 -0.44 -23.98 56.80
C LYS A 551 0.81 -23.18 56.42
N GLU A 552 1.51 -22.68 57.43
CA GLU A 552 2.81 -22.06 57.22
C GLU A 552 3.91 -23.13 57.20
N MET A 553 4.84 -23.00 56.28
CA MET A 553 6.00 -23.88 56.13
C MET A 553 7.22 -23.07 55.73
N LYS A 554 8.41 -23.63 55.95
CA LYS A 554 9.66 -23.06 55.52
C LYS A 554 10.17 -23.83 54.30
N ILE A 555 10.53 -23.15 53.24
CA ILE A 555 11.09 -23.71 52.02
C ILE A 555 12.45 -23.05 51.80
N VAL A 556 13.49 -23.87 51.67
CA VAL A 556 14.84 -23.41 51.36
C VAL A 556 15.05 -23.54 49.84
N VAL A 557 15.42 -22.46 49.22
CA VAL A 557 15.59 -22.41 47.75
C VAL A 557 16.94 -21.78 47.40
N GLU A 558 17.62 -22.33 46.40
CA GLU A 558 18.85 -21.77 45.86
C GLU A 558 18.50 -20.72 44.79
N LEU A 559 19.08 -19.53 44.95
CA LEU A 559 18.96 -18.45 43.98
C LEU A 559 19.92 -18.69 42.82
N VAL A 560 19.39 -18.58 41.61
CA VAL A 560 20.15 -18.77 40.38
C VAL A 560 20.48 -17.46 39.71
N ARG A 561 21.29 -17.51 38.65
CA ARG A 561 21.61 -16.36 37.81
C ARG A 561 20.36 -15.91 37.08
N SER A 562 20.08 -14.59 37.06
CA SER A 562 18.98 -14.02 36.27
C SER A 562 19.16 -14.31 34.77
N PRO A 563 18.12 -14.75 34.06
CA PRO A 563 18.16 -14.88 32.61
C PRO A 563 18.40 -13.54 31.95
N ARG A 564 18.96 -13.56 30.74
CA ARG A 564 19.07 -12.35 29.88
C ARG A 564 17.69 -11.85 29.50
N LEU A 565 17.52 -10.53 29.56
CA LEU A 565 16.29 -9.88 29.16
C LEU A 565 16.16 -9.89 27.62
N ARG A 566 14.94 -9.74 27.10
CA ARG A 566 14.66 -9.66 25.66
C ARG A 566 15.49 -8.58 24.95
N ARG A 567 15.66 -7.41 25.60
CA ARG A 567 16.45 -6.30 25.09
C ARG A 567 17.95 -6.58 24.97
N GLU A 568 18.47 -7.54 25.75
CA GLU A 568 19.87 -7.95 25.75
C GLU A 568 20.18 -9.08 24.76
N MET A 569 19.17 -9.57 24.06
CA MET A 569 19.33 -10.60 23.05
C MET A 569 19.93 -10.01 21.80
N LYS A 570 20.84 -10.74 21.14
CA LYS A 570 21.44 -10.33 19.88
C LYS A 570 20.37 -10.12 18.83
N LYS A 571 20.41 -8.98 18.15
CA LYS A 571 19.46 -8.59 17.11
C LYS A 571 20.10 -8.61 15.73
N TYR A 572 19.27 -8.75 14.71
CA TYR A 572 19.58 -8.60 13.31
C TYR A 572 18.47 -7.78 12.64
N ARG A 573 18.83 -6.64 12.08
CA ARG A 573 17.95 -5.83 11.25
C ARG A 573 18.21 -6.16 9.80
N ASN A 574 17.16 -6.49 9.07
CA ASN A 574 17.20 -6.69 7.63
C ASN A 574 16.57 -5.49 6.94
N ASP A 575 17.36 -4.68 6.25
CA ASP A 575 16.89 -3.46 5.60
C ASP A 575 16.21 -3.74 4.24
N GLU A 576 16.54 -4.84 3.56
CA GLU A 576 15.93 -5.23 2.27
C GLU A 576 14.46 -5.65 2.41
N PHE A 577 14.17 -6.45 3.44
CA PHE A 577 12.82 -6.93 3.73
C PHE A 577 12.14 -6.14 4.84
N GLU A 578 12.89 -5.27 5.54
CA GLU A 578 12.44 -4.32 6.55
C GLU A 578 11.80 -4.99 7.79
N PHE A 579 12.54 -5.94 8.38
CA PHE A 579 12.18 -6.55 9.66
C PHE A 579 13.38 -6.60 10.62
N THR A 580 13.09 -6.71 11.92
CA THR A 580 14.08 -6.96 12.96
C THR A 580 13.81 -8.32 13.62
N ALA A 581 14.83 -9.16 13.71
CA ALA A 581 14.78 -10.43 14.41
C ALA A 581 15.80 -10.43 15.56
N ARG A 582 15.56 -11.25 16.58
CA ARG A 582 16.48 -11.46 17.68
C ARG A 582 16.56 -12.93 18.10
N ASN A 583 17.56 -13.27 18.90
CA ASN A 583 17.59 -14.58 19.53
C ASN A 583 16.43 -14.75 20.52
N VAL A 584 15.98 -15.99 20.66
CA VAL A 584 14.98 -16.37 21.65
C VAL A 584 15.57 -16.20 23.07
N SER A 585 14.83 -15.53 23.95
CA SER A 585 15.19 -15.41 25.36
C SER A 585 14.50 -16.50 26.19
N PHE A 586 15.00 -16.74 27.40
CA PHE A 586 14.34 -17.61 28.37
C PHE A 586 12.86 -17.24 28.59
N PHE A 587 12.57 -15.94 28.68
CA PHE A 587 11.21 -15.46 28.90
C PHE A 587 10.27 -15.71 27.67
N ASP A 588 10.80 -15.71 26.46
CA ASP A 588 10.02 -16.09 25.29
C ASP A 588 9.66 -17.58 25.33
N SER A 589 10.64 -18.45 25.59
CA SER A 589 10.41 -19.90 25.71
C SER A 589 9.41 -20.22 26.81
N ALA A 590 9.56 -19.55 27.96
CA ALA A 590 8.67 -19.75 29.10
C ALA A 590 7.24 -19.26 28.80
N GLU A 591 7.08 -18.12 28.15
CA GLU A 591 5.76 -17.54 27.78
C GLU A 591 5.05 -18.40 26.74
N GLN A 592 5.78 -18.82 25.72
CA GLN A 592 5.25 -19.63 24.62
C GLN A 592 5.18 -21.12 24.96
N GLN A 593 5.68 -21.54 26.14
CA GLN A 593 5.80 -22.93 26.54
C GLN A 593 6.61 -23.78 25.53
N TRP A 594 7.65 -23.17 24.96
CA TRP A 594 8.56 -23.86 24.07
C TRP A 594 9.49 -24.78 24.85
N ASP A 595 9.88 -25.86 24.19
CA ASP A 595 10.93 -26.76 24.68
C ASP A 595 12.29 -26.01 24.79
N GLU A 596 13.17 -26.37 25.73
CA GLU A 596 14.50 -25.78 25.84
C GLU A 596 15.34 -25.92 24.56
N SER A 597 15.05 -26.94 23.74
CA SER A 597 15.70 -27.20 22.46
C SER A 597 15.12 -26.41 21.31
N GLN A 598 14.10 -25.56 21.53
CA GLN A 598 13.48 -24.79 20.46
C GLN A 598 14.46 -23.77 19.89
N GLU A 599 14.94 -24.03 18.70
CA GLU A 599 15.83 -23.15 17.93
C GLU A 599 15.05 -22.26 16.97
N GLY A 600 15.62 -21.10 16.63
CA GLY A 600 15.06 -20.17 15.67
C GLY A 600 15.48 -18.72 15.92
N ALA A 601 15.07 -17.84 15.02
CA ALA A 601 15.20 -16.40 15.17
C ALA A 601 13.80 -15.78 15.33
N LEU A 602 13.56 -15.12 16.47
CA LEU A 602 12.25 -14.53 16.79
C LEU A 602 12.13 -13.16 16.16
N ILE A 603 11.06 -12.95 15.40
CA ILE A 603 10.75 -11.66 14.81
C ILE A 603 10.27 -10.71 15.91
N GLU A 604 11.01 -9.62 16.10
CA GLU A 604 10.69 -8.58 17.09
C GLU A 604 9.83 -7.48 16.49
N GLU A 605 10.12 -7.09 15.24
CA GLU A 605 9.44 -6.00 14.55
C GLU A 605 9.35 -6.29 13.05
N VAL A 606 8.24 -5.93 12.45
CA VAL A 606 8.05 -5.87 10.99
C VAL A 606 7.57 -4.47 10.65
N LYS A 607 8.26 -3.80 9.73
CA LYS A 607 7.94 -2.43 9.36
C LYS A 607 6.67 -2.43 8.48
N PRO A 608 5.67 -1.60 8.81
CA PRO A 608 4.46 -1.47 7.97
C PRO A 608 4.79 -1.07 6.53
N GLY A 609 4.13 -1.72 5.56
CA GLY A 609 4.35 -1.51 4.13
C GLY A 609 5.66 -2.10 3.61
N SER A 610 6.27 -3.02 4.34
CA SER A 610 7.49 -3.73 3.95
C SER A 610 7.22 -4.97 3.11
N TRP A 611 8.27 -5.51 2.48
CA TRP A 611 8.18 -6.83 1.83
C TRP A 611 7.87 -7.94 2.83
N ALA A 612 8.34 -7.81 4.09
CA ALA A 612 8.04 -8.76 5.15
C ALA A 612 6.55 -8.76 5.52
N GLU A 613 5.93 -7.58 5.64
CA GLU A 613 4.48 -7.48 5.91
C GLU A 613 3.66 -8.04 4.74
N LEU A 614 4.03 -7.73 3.49
CA LEU A 614 3.35 -8.28 2.30
C LEU A 614 3.41 -9.81 2.24
N ALA A 615 4.50 -10.41 2.73
CA ALA A 615 4.65 -11.85 2.85
C ALA A 615 3.90 -12.43 4.07
N ASN A 616 3.19 -11.62 4.86
CA ASN A 616 2.50 -11.99 6.09
C ASN A 616 3.45 -12.46 7.21
N LEU A 617 4.65 -11.91 7.29
CA LEU A 617 5.52 -12.05 8.46
C LEU A 617 5.04 -11.07 9.55
N TYR A 618 4.96 -11.53 10.79
CA TYR A 618 4.51 -10.74 11.93
C TYR A 618 5.48 -10.79 13.11
N ALA A 619 5.46 -9.75 13.93
CA ALA A 619 6.14 -9.78 15.21
C ALA A 619 5.62 -10.97 16.07
N GLY A 620 6.54 -11.72 16.66
CA GLY A 620 6.23 -12.95 17.39
C GLY A 620 6.37 -14.25 16.58
N ASP A 621 6.55 -14.15 15.24
CA ASP A 621 6.88 -15.33 14.44
C ASP A 621 8.31 -15.82 14.75
N LEU A 622 8.48 -17.12 14.89
CA LEU A 622 9.79 -17.75 15.03
C LEU A 622 10.23 -18.32 13.69
N VAL A 623 11.25 -17.72 13.09
CA VAL A 623 11.85 -18.22 11.83
C VAL A 623 12.72 -19.43 12.15
N VAL A 624 12.39 -20.58 11.57
CA VAL A 624 13.09 -21.86 11.78
C VAL A 624 13.80 -22.37 10.54
N GLU A 625 13.47 -21.83 9.36
CA GLU A 625 14.08 -22.24 8.09
C GLU A 625 13.95 -21.11 7.05
N VAL A 626 14.97 -20.97 6.20
CA VAL A 626 14.96 -20.05 5.05
C VAL A 626 15.48 -20.81 3.82
N ASP A 627 14.67 -20.88 2.74
CA ASP A 627 15.00 -21.61 1.51
C ASP A 627 15.50 -23.05 1.76
N GLY A 628 14.87 -23.78 2.69
CA GLY A 628 15.26 -25.15 3.06
C GLY A 628 16.50 -25.24 3.97
N GLN A 629 17.08 -24.11 4.40
CA GLN A 629 18.21 -24.10 5.32
C GLN A 629 17.71 -23.83 6.75
N PRO A 630 18.07 -24.68 7.73
CA PRO A 630 17.68 -24.47 9.11
C PRO A 630 18.23 -23.15 9.68
N VAL A 631 17.40 -22.47 10.46
CA VAL A 631 17.74 -21.25 11.19
C VAL A 631 17.69 -21.57 12.68
N GLY A 632 18.84 -21.76 13.33
CA GLY A 632 18.90 -22.03 14.77
C GLY A 632 18.97 -20.77 15.64
N ASN A 633 19.35 -19.63 15.06
CA ASN A 633 19.50 -18.37 15.77
C ASN A 633 19.58 -17.18 14.78
N VAL A 634 19.69 -15.98 15.33
CA VAL A 634 19.73 -14.73 14.52
C VAL A 634 20.96 -14.65 13.62
N ASP A 635 22.11 -15.25 13.98
CA ASP A 635 23.30 -15.26 13.12
C ASP A 635 23.11 -16.16 11.88
N ALA A 636 22.47 -17.31 12.07
CA ALA A 636 22.10 -18.19 10.95
C ALA A 636 21.12 -17.50 10.01
N LEU A 637 20.12 -16.80 10.56
CA LEU A 637 19.18 -15.99 9.75
C LEU A 637 19.93 -14.92 8.96
N ARG A 638 20.81 -14.13 9.61
CA ARG A 638 21.61 -13.09 8.94
C ARG A 638 22.40 -13.65 7.77
N LEU A 639 23.14 -14.74 7.98
CA LEU A 639 23.94 -15.38 6.93
C LEU A 639 23.08 -15.91 5.76
N ALA A 640 21.88 -16.43 6.04
CA ALA A 640 20.96 -16.87 5.01
C ALA A 640 20.46 -15.69 4.17
N MET A 641 20.06 -14.60 4.83
CA MET A 641 19.55 -13.39 4.15
C MET A 641 20.64 -12.67 3.36
N GLU A 642 21.87 -12.60 3.83
CA GLU A 642 23.01 -12.04 3.08
C GLU A 642 23.28 -12.80 1.77
N LYS A 643 23.21 -14.13 1.80
CA LYS A 643 23.33 -14.96 0.59
C LYS A 643 22.20 -14.70 -0.41
N ILE A 644 20.99 -14.52 0.08
CA ILE A 644 19.80 -14.24 -0.73
C ILE A 644 19.93 -12.87 -1.40
N ALA A 645 20.36 -11.84 -0.67
CA ALA A 645 20.57 -10.49 -1.19
C ALA A 645 21.62 -10.48 -2.32
N VAL A 646 22.71 -11.24 -2.16
CA VAL A 646 23.74 -11.40 -3.23
C VAL A 646 23.19 -12.14 -4.43
N ALA A 647 22.39 -13.20 -4.21
CA ALA A 647 21.82 -14.02 -5.29
C ALA A 647 20.66 -13.34 -6.01
N ARG A 648 20.04 -12.30 -5.43
CA ARG A 648 18.86 -11.58 -5.93
C ARG A 648 17.77 -12.54 -6.42
N LYS A 649 17.43 -13.53 -5.59
CA LYS A 649 16.41 -14.51 -5.95
C LYS A 649 15.04 -13.83 -6.15
N PRO A 650 14.24 -14.24 -7.15
CA PRO A 650 12.92 -13.65 -7.41
C PRO A 650 11.91 -13.93 -6.30
N ALA A 651 12.10 -15.03 -5.55
CA ALA A 651 11.30 -15.37 -4.39
C ALA A 651 12.18 -16.04 -3.32
N VAL A 652 11.81 -15.84 -2.06
CA VAL A 652 12.45 -16.40 -0.86
C VAL A 652 11.38 -17.05 0.00
N VAL A 653 11.59 -18.28 0.43
CA VAL A 653 10.62 -19.00 1.28
C VAL A 653 11.16 -19.06 2.70
N MET A 654 10.39 -18.54 3.66
CA MET A 654 10.65 -18.70 5.09
C MET A 654 9.62 -19.63 5.72
N LYS A 655 10.08 -20.58 6.52
CA LYS A 655 9.23 -21.35 7.41
C LYS A 655 9.23 -20.71 8.77
N VAL A 656 8.06 -20.37 9.27
CA VAL A 656 7.87 -19.77 10.59
C VAL A 656 6.98 -20.63 11.46
N MET A 657 7.20 -20.54 12.78
CA MET A 657 6.27 -21.04 13.77
C MET A 657 5.51 -19.86 14.37
N ARG A 658 4.20 -19.99 14.45
CA ARG A 658 3.26 -19.00 15.01
C ARG A 658 2.39 -19.70 16.03
N GLY A 659 2.74 -19.59 17.32
CA GLY A 659 2.18 -20.42 18.36
C GLY A 659 2.47 -21.90 18.08
N ILE A 660 1.44 -22.73 17.95
CA ILE A 660 1.56 -24.18 17.63
C ILE A 660 1.51 -24.46 16.13
N HIS A 661 1.35 -23.47 15.29
CA HIS A 661 1.20 -23.65 13.83
C HIS A 661 2.50 -23.32 13.10
N SER A 662 2.78 -24.08 12.04
CA SER A 662 3.83 -23.73 11.08
C SER A 662 3.21 -23.14 9.82
N ALA A 663 3.86 -22.12 9.26
CA ALA A 663 3.49 -21.53 7.98
C ALA A 663 4.74 -21.38 7.10
N TYR A 664 4.56 -21.47 5.79
CA TYR A 664 5.56 -21.10 4.81
C TYR A 664 5.15 -19.77 4.21
N LEU A 665 6.05 -18.78 4.27
CA LEU A 665 5.85 -17.44 3.78
C LEU A 665 6.73 -17.24 2.56
N GLU A 666 6.15 -16.72 1.47
CA GLU A 666 6.88 -16.43 0.25
C GLU A 666 7.08 -14.91 0.13
N PHE A 667 8.32 -14.49 0.05
CA PHE A 667 8.74 -13.11 -0.14
C PHE A 667 9.12 -12.92 -1.59
N GLU A 668 8.59 -11.91 -2.25
CA GLU A 668 8.82 -11.60 -3.66
C GLU A 668 9.39 -10.19 -3.80
N PRO A 669 10.65 -9.94 -3.37
CA PRO A 669 11.24 -8.61 -3.35
C PRO A 669 11.48 -8.06 -4.76
N ASP A 670 11.44 -6.73 -4.91
CA ASP A 670 12.00 -6.05 -6.06
C ASP A 670 13.44 -5.61 -5.76
N TRP A 671 14.41 -6.24 -6.42
CA TRP A 671 15.83 -5.96 -6.25
C TRP A 671 16.34 -4.76 -7.06
N LYS A 672 15.44 -3.91 -7.59
CA LYS A 672 15.81 -2.79 -8.48
C LYS A 672 16.19 -1.50 -7.74
N HIS A 673 16.12 -1.48 -6.42
CA HIS A 673 16.44 -0.31 -5.60
C HIS A 673 17.81 -0.38 -4.96
#